data_60b38e8b27b0100f6abf5904d1bc16a7
#
_entry.id   60b38e8b27b0100f6abf5904d1bc16a7
#
_cell.length_a   1.000
_cell.length_b   1.000
_cell.length_c   1.000
_cell.angle_alpha   90.00
_cell.angle_beta   90.00
_cell.angle_gamma   90.00
#
_symmetry.space_group_name_H-M   'P 1'
#
loop_
_entity.id
_entity.type
_entity.pdbx_description
1 polymer ?
#
loop_
_entity_poly.entity_id
_entity_poly.type
_entity_poly.pdbx_seq_one_letter_code
_entity_poly.pdbx_strand_id
1 'polypeptide(L)'
;QLIEMLLELHFQRVDFVYEPGQFAVRGGIVDIYSYAHDIPFRIDFFGDEIDSIREFELETQLSQNKVDRMDIVSANSNDGTETLIIDYLPQNTLWISNDFSLVRYKYEGTITDQDTTLLTKAIEQSATIEIGNKSTFNQYDTITFDTLPQPTFNKHFDLLTDDLNERIKEGYRIYILAEQVKQTDRLKSIFEDIAHNQNTTPISFTAVNSTLHEGFIDRGAKICCYTDHQIFERYHRVTMRSENARRGKAIMTLKEINQLQVGDYVVHVDHGIGQFAGLVTTHFNGRSQETIKLVYRNNDTIFVSIHNLHRIAKYKGKDGSTPTISRLGSGAWERMKERTKDKVKEIARDLIQLYATRKQQAGFAFSPDGYMQHELEASFLYEDTPDQAKATLDIKHDMESKMPMDRLVCGDVGFGKTEVAMRAAFKAATDGKQVAVLVPTTVLALQHYNTFKERFRDFPVRVEYISRGKTAKQVKELLADLKDGKIDILIGTHKLVGKQVAWKDLGLLIIDEEQKFGVAVKEKLKALRTNVDVLTLTATPIPRTLQFSLLGARDLSVITTPPPNRYPVQTELITLDDEDIIKEAIQLEMQRNGQIYVVCNRIEMLPRIEQRIHRLYPEARTIIAHGQMPQGEMEKALEDFINYDYDILISTTIIESGVDISNVNTIIIHSAQHYGLSDLHQLRGRVGRSNRKAYCYLITPDRE
;
A
#
# COMPACT_ATOMS: atom_id res chain seq x y z
N GLN A 1 -15.62 -35.70 -23.45
CA GLN A 1 -16.22 -36.20 -22.22
C GLN A 1 -15.93 -35.26 -21.02
N LEU A 2 -14.66 -35.06 -20.54
CA LEU A 2 -14.37 -34.18 -19.39
C LEU A 2 -14.84 -32.73 -19.62
N ILE A 3 -14.56 -32.18 -20.79
CA ILE A 3 -14.97 -30.79 -21.13
C ILE A 3 -16.50 -30.67 -21.19
N GLU A 4 -17.20 -31.64 -21.73
CA GLU A 4 -18.65 -31.68 -21.76
C GLU A 4 -19.24 -31.76 -20.37
N MET A 5 -18.68 -32.61 -19.52
CA MET A 5 -19.07 -32.72 -18.10
C MET A 5 -18.84 -31.38 -17.34
N LEU A 6 -17.72 -30.70 -17.56
CA LEU A 6 -17.45 -29.42 -16.93
C LEU A 6 -18.45 -28.33 -17.37
N LEU A 7 -18.85 -28.34 -18.64
CA LEU A 7 -19.87 -27.42 -19.15
C LEU A 7 -21.27 -27.75 -18.61
N GLU A 8 -21.62 -29.04 -18.48
CA GLU A 8 -22.87 -29.48 -17.84
C GLU A 8 -22.91 -29.09 -16.36
N LEU A 9 -21.76 -29.11 -15.67
CA LEU A 9 -21.61 -28.66 -14.29
C LEU A 9 -21.50 -27.13 -14.18
N HIS A 10 -21.78 -26.39 -15.26
CA HIS A 10 -21.75 -24.93 -15.33
C HIS A 10 -20.40 -24.28 -15.00
N PHE A 11 -19.28 -24.99 -15.23
CA PHE A 11 -17.96 -24.38 -15.17
C PHE A 11 -17.74 -23.43 -16.34
N GLN A 12 -17.18 -22.28 -16.03
CA GLN A 12 -16.84 -21.27 -17.05
C GLN A 12 -15.51 -21.60 -17.73
N ARG A 13 -15.54 -21.69 -19.05
CA ARG A 13 -14.30 -21.87 -19.82
C ARG A 13 -13.56 -20.52 -19.92
N VAL A 14 -12.30 -20.52 -19.50
CA VAL A 14 -11.41 -19.36 -19.49
C VAL A 14 -10.05 -19.73 -20.09
N ASP A 15 -9.23 -18.75 -20.42
CA ASP A 15 -7.86 -19.00 -20.89
C ASP A 15 -6.93 -19.43 -19.75
N PHE A 16 -7.15 -18.89 -18.55
CA PHE A 16 -6.45 -19.22 -17.32
C PHE A 16 -7.42 -19.26 -16.16
N VAL A 17 -7.23 -20.24 -15.28
CA VAL A 17 -8.08 -20.44 -14.10
C VAL A 17 -7.60 -19.56 -12.96
N TYR A 18 -8.52 -18.79 -12.37
CA TYR A 18 -8.24 -17.90 -11.22
C TYR A 18 -9.23 -18.05 -10.06
N GLU A 19 -10.45 -18.52 -10.35
CA GLU A 19 -11.53 -18.62 -9.39
C GLU A 19 -12.18 -20.01 -9.44
N PRO A 20 -12.75 -20.51 -8.32
CA PRO A 20 -13.54 -21.73 -8.33
C PRO A 20 -14.67 -21.67 -9.39
N GLY A 21 -14.93 -22.79 -10.04
CA GLY A 21 -15.92 -22.88 -11.13
C GLY A 21 -15.35 -22.53 -12.49
N GLN A 22 -14.05 -22.32 -12.63
CA GLN A 22 -13.39 -22.08 -13.92
C GLN A 22 -12.59 -23.28 -14.37
N PHE A 23 -12.48 -23.45 -15.70
CA PHE A 23 -11.57 -24.41 -16.31
C PHE A 23 -10.91 -23.84 -17.58
N ALA A 24 -9.70 -24.29 -17.89
CA ALA A 24 -8.94 -23.89 -19.06
C ALA A 24 -8.41 -25.13 -19.80
N VAL A 25 -8.44 -25.10 -21.13
CA VAL A 25 -7.95 -26.21 -21.97
C VAL A 25 -6.83 -25.71 -22.85
N ARG A 26 -5.65 -26.34 -22.75
CA ARG A 26 -4.45 -25.93 -23.49
C ARG A 26 -3.73 -27.17 -24.02
N GLY A 27 -4.04 -27.55 -25.25
CA GLY A 27 -3.53 -28.79 -25.87
C GLY A 27 -3.98 -30.03 -25.10
N GLY A 28 -3.05 -30.81 -24.57
CA GLY A 28 -3.31 -31.98 -23.73
C GLY A 28 -3.48 -31.66 -22.23
N ILE A 29 -3.53 -30.40 -21.85
CA ILE A 29 -3.63 -29.97 -20.45
C ILE A 29 -5.01 -29.38 -20.20
N VAL A 30 -5.64 -29.79 -19.10
CA VAL A 30 -6.88 -29.22 -18.60
C VAL A 30 -6.65 -28.73 -17.17
N ASP A 31 -6.76 -27.42 -16.97
CA ASP A 31 -6.71 -26.81 -15.65
C ASP A 31 -8.14 -26.64 -15.13
N ILE A 32 -8.39 -27.02 -13.87
CA ILE A 32 -9.73 -26.98 -13.27
C ILE A 32 -9.61 -26.44 -11.86
N TYR A 33 -10.49 -25.50 -11.50
CA TYR A 33 -10.66 -25.06 -10.12
C TYR A 33 -12.05 -25.45 -9.61
N SER A 34 -12.10 -26.58 -8.91
CA SER A 34 -13.34 -27.10 -8.33
C SER A 34 -13.69 -26.37 -7.04
N TYR A 35 -14.97 -26.22 -6.73
CA TYR A 35 -15.43 -25.72 -5.44
C TYR A 35 -15.14 -26.65 -4.25
N ALA A 36 -14.74 -27.88 -4.52
CA ALA A 36 -14.35 -28.84 -3.48
C ALA A 36 -12.96 -28.59 -2.87
N HIS A 37 -12.17 -27.70 -3.47
CA HIS A 37 -10.75 -27.53 -3.11
C HIS A 37 -10.36 -26.07 -3.03
N ASP A 38 -9.39 -25.75 -2.17
CA ASP A 38 -8.80 -24.41 -2.02
C ASP A 38 -7.72 -24.10 -3.06
N ILE A 39 -7.29 -25.11 -3.83
CA ILE A 39 -6.21 -25.03 -4.82
C ILE A 39 -6.70 -25.62 -6.14
N PRO A 40 -6.37 -25.03 -7.30
CA PRO A 40 -6.72 -25.59 -8.60
C PRO A 40 -5.81 -26.74 -9.00
N PHE A 41 -6.31 -27.58 -9.94
CA PHE A 41 -5.64 -28.77 -10.42
C PHE A 41 -5.36 -28.68 -11.93
N ARG A 42 -4.23 -29.25 -12.31
CA ARG A 42 -3.81 -29.44 -13.70
C ARG A 42 -3.81 -30.90 -14.04
N ILE A 43 -4.59 -31.28 -15.04
CA ILE A 43 -4.66 -32.64 -15.56
C ILE A 43 -3.90 -32.70 -16.87
N ASP A 44 -2.87 -33.52 -16.94
CA ASP A 44 -2.12 -33.79 -18.16
C ASP A 44 -2.70 -35.05 -18.82
N PHE A 45 -3.05 -34.95 -20.09
CA PHE A 45 -3.54 -36.05 -20.89
C PHE A 45 -2.49 -36.54 -21.91
N PHE A 46 -2.35 -37.87 -21.98
CA PHE A 46 -1.62 -38.52 -23.06
C PHE A 46 -2.62 -39.27 -23.95
N GLY A 47 -3.06 -38.64 -25.05
CA GLY A 47 -4.19 -39.11 -25.84
C GLY A 47 -5.50 -39.01 -25.03
N ASP A 48 -6.15 -40.14 -24.79
CA ASP A 48 -7.41 -40.26 -24.03
C ASP A 48 -7.18 -40.67 -22.56
N GLU A 49 -5.94 -40.91 -22.17
CA GLU A 49 -5.58 -41.34 -20.82
C GLU A 49 -5.01 -40.16 -20.00
N ILE A 50 -5.31 -40.14 -18.69
CA ILE A 50 -4.75 -39.18 -17.74
C ILE A 50 -3.34 -39.63 -17.35
N ASP A 51 -2.32 -38.87 -17.73
CA ASP A 51 -0.93 -39.11 -17.37
C ASP A 51 -0.64 -38.67 -15.92
N SER A 52 -1.12 -37.49 -15.54
CA SER A 52 -0.93 -36.98 -14.18
C SER A 52 -1.97 -35.94 -13.79
N ILE A 53 -2.27 -35.86 -12.50
CA ILE A 53 -3.04 -34.81 -11.87
C ILE A 53 -2.10 -34.08 -10.89
N ARG A 54 -2.03 -32.74 -10.98
CA ARG A 54 -1.14 -31.94 -10.13
C ARG A 54 -1.86 -30.72 -9.61
N GLU A 55 -1.61 -30.39 -8.36
CA GLU A 55 -1.95 -29.08 -7.82
C GLU A 55 -1.09 -28.01 -8.50
N PHE A 56 -1.65 -26.82 -8.73
CA PHE A 56 -0.88 -25.70 -9.22
C PHE A 56 -1.25 -24.40 -8.49
N GLU A 57 -0.29 -23.50 -8.41
CA GLU A 57 -0.45 -22.22 -7.75
C GLU A 57 -1.06 -21.19 -8.71
N LEU A 58 -2.10 -20.46 -8.27
CA LEU A 58 -2.83 -19.49 -9.07
C LEU A 58 -1.94 -18.33 -9.56
N GLU A 59 -1.04 -17.85 -8.72
CA GLU A 59 -0.21 -16.67 -9.03
C GLU A 59 0.91 -16.99 -10.04
N THR A 60 1.56 -18.13 -9.86
CA THR A 60 2.70 -18.54 -10.69
C THR A 60 2.30 -19.43 -11.86
N GLN A 61 1.11 -20.01 -11.80
CA GLN A 61 0.61 -21.03 -12.75
C GLN A 61 1.55 -22.26 -12.86
N LEU A 62 2.39 -22.49 -11.84
CA LEU A 62 3.32 -23.61 -11.79
C LEU A 62 2.71 -24.77 -11.02
N SER A 63 2.86 -25.99 -11.56
CA SER A 63 2.47 -27.21 -10.88
C SER A 63 3.33 -27.46 -9.65
N GLN A 64 2.69 -27.90 -8.57
CA GLN A 64 3.36 -28.19 -7.30
C GLN A 64 3.36 -29.70 -7.03
N ASN A 65 2.36 -30.20 -6.34
CA ASN A 65 2.29 -31.59 -5.90
C ASN A 65 1.55 -32.46 -6.90
N LYS A 66 1.99 -33.73 -7.07
CA LYS A 66 1.24 -34.73 -7.80
C LYS A 66 0.24 -35.39 -6.85
N VAL A 67 -1.02 -35.55 -7.33
CA VAL A 67 -2.11 -36.18 -6.59
C VAL A 67 -2.71 -37.28 -7.45
N ASP A 68 -3.29 -38.28 -6.79
CA ASP A 68 -3.89 -39.41 -7.49
C ASP A 68 -5.39 -39.21 -7.78
N ARG A 69 -6.02 -38.24 -7.11
CA ARG A 69 -7.47 -38.00 -7.22
C ARG A 69 -7.79 -36.51 -6.99
N MET A 70 -8.80 -36.01 -7.70
CA MET A 70 -9.46 -34.74 -7.41
C MET A 70 -10.97 -34.90 -7.50
N ASP A 71 -11.70 -34.12 -6.71
CA ASP A 71 -13.17 -34.10 -6.75
C ASP A 71 -13.64 -32.82 -7.45
N ILE A 72 -14.55 -33.01 -8.43
CA ILE A 72 -15.11 -31.90 -9.20
C ILE A 72 -16.53 -31.64 -8.70
N VAL A 73 -16.74 -30.46 -8.11
CA VAL A 73 -18.04 -30.01 -7.58
C VAL A 73 -18.37 -28.66 -8.19
N SER A 74 -19.63 -28.50 -8.64
CA SER A 74 -20.19 -27.26 -9.15
C SER A 74 -20.82 -26.42 -8.04
N ALA A 75 -20.85 -25.10 -8.22
CA ALA A 75 -21.59 -24.18 -7.33
C ALA A 75 -23.10 -24.25 -7.55
N ASN A 76 -23.53 -24.64 -8.73
CA ASN A 76 -24.96 -24.60 -9.14
C ASN A 76 -25.47 -26.01 -9.38
N SER A 77 -25.92 -26.68 -8.32
CA SER A 77 -26.90 -27.77 -8.47
C SER A 77 -28.30 -27.20 -8.22
N ASN A 78 -28.96 -26.70 -9.27
CA ASN A 78 -30.37 -26.25 -9.19
C ASN A 78 -31.36 -27.42 -8.99
N ASP A 79 -30.90 -28.65 -8.89
CA ASP A 79 -31.71 -29.85 -8.68
C ASP A 79 -31.77 -30.28 -7.21
N GLY A 80 -31.24 -29.48 -6.29
CA GLY A 80 -31.27 -29.77 -4.86
C GLY A 80 -32.64 -29.46 -4.23
N THR A 81 -33.17 -30.36 -3.43
CA THR A 81 -34.21 -30.04 -2.46
C THR A 81 -33.64 -29.03 -1.47
N GLU A 82 -34.32 -27.91 -1.27
CA GLU A 82 -33.95 -26.94 -0.23
C GLU A 82 -34.02 -27.64 1.12
N THR A 83 -32.91 -27.54 1.87
CA THR A 83 -32.81 -28.09 3.23
C THR A 83 -32.31 -27.00 4.17
N LEU A 84 -32.70 -27.11 5.44
CA LEU A 84 -32.24 -26.16 6.45
C LEU A 84 -30.76 -26.38 6.75
N ILE A 85 -30.02 -25.32 6.98
CA ILE A 85 -28.60 -25.38 7.34
C ILE A 85 -28.35 -26.27 8.58
N ILE A 86 -29.32 -26.35 9.48
CA ILE A 86 -29.23 -27.18 10.67
C ILE A 86 -29.09 -28.68 10.34
N ASP A 87 -29.60 -29.16 9.20
CA ASP A 87 -29.50 -30.53 8.76
C ASP A 87 -28.08 -30.94 8.40
N TYR A 88 -27.21 -29.96 8.10
CA TYR A 88 -25.80 -30.18 7.79
C TYR A 88 -24.87 -30.00 9.00
N LEU A 89 -25.38 -29.42 10.09
CA LEU A 89 -24.55 -29.15 11.25
C LEU A 89 -24.35 -30.42 12.10
N PRO A 90 -23.15 -30.66 12.63
CA PRO A 90 -22.92 -31.75 13.57
C PRO A 90 -23.82 -31.62 14.79
N GLN A 91 -24.22 -32.77 15.38
CA GLN A 91 -25.08 -32.79 16.57
C GLN A 91 -24.45 -32.11 17.81
N ASN A 92 -23.12 -31.97 17.83
CA ASN A 92 -22.39 -31.28 18.89
C ASN A 92 -22.09 -29.82 18.58
N THR A 93 -22.87 -29.17 17.68
CA THR A 93 -22.73 -27.74 17.35
C THR A 93 -23.10 -26.89 18.56
N LEU A 94 -22.24 -25.92 18.87
CA LEU A 94 -22.48 -24.89 19.87
C LEU A 94 -23.06 -23.64 19.18
N TRP A 95 -24.25 -23.24 19.60
CA TRP A 95 -24.90 -22.01 19.13
C TRP A 95 -24.52 -20.84 20.04
N ILE A 96 -24.09 -19.73 19.43
CA ILE A 96 -23.76 -18.51 20.16
C ILE A 96 -24.50 -17.35 19.51
N SER A 97 -25.27 -16.60 20.30
CA SER A 97 -26.01 -15.43 19.83
C SER A 97 -26.00 -14.32 20.88
N ASN A 98 -26.04 -13.08 20.42
CA ASN A 98 -26.23 -11.92 21.30
C ASN A 98 -27.71 -11.75 21.72
N ASP A 99 -28.65 -12.21 20.91
CA ASP A 99 -30.08 -12.11 21.16
C ASP A 99 -30.83 -13.02 20.20
N PHE A 100 -31.29 -14.15 20.67
CA PHE A 100 -32.05 -15.09 19.85
C PHE A 100 -33.45 -14.56 19.52
N SER A 101 -34.05 -13.67 20.34
CA SER A 101 -35.34 -13.06 20.03
C SER A 101 -35.24 -12.15 18.80
N LEU A 102 -34.14 -11.46 18.64
CA LEU A 102 -33.89 -10.63 17.46
C LEU A 102 -33.63 -11.49 16.21
N VAL A 103 -32.90 -12.60 16.35
CA VAL A 103 -32.69 -13.57 15.27
C VAL A 103 -34.08 -14.08 14.80
N ARG A 104 -34.91 -14.51 15.72
CA ARG A 104 -36.27 -14.99 15.43
C ARG A 104 -37.10 -13.91 14.73
N TYR A 105 -37.12 -12.68 15.23
CA TYR A 105 -37.85 -11.57 14.63
C TYR A 105 -37.43 -11.27 13.19
N LYS A 106 -36.12 -11.36 12.90
CA LYS A 106 -35.61 -11.13 11.53
C LYS A 106 -36.03 -12.22 10.55
N TYR A 107 -36.25 -13.43 11.00
CA TYR A 107 -36.68 -14.56 10.16
C TYR A 107 -38.19 -14.69 10.07
N GLU A 108 -38.95 -14.13 11.02
CA GLU A 108 -40.40 -14.04 10.95
C GLU A 108 -40.82 -13.28 9.69
N GLY A 109 -41.46 -13.96 8.73
CA GLY A 109 -41.84 -13.41 7.43
C GLY A 109 -40.90 -13.71 6.26
N THR A 110 -39.71 -14.30 6.52
CA THR A 110 -38.77 -14.69 5.46
C THR A 110 -38.77 -16.21 5.24
N ILE A 111 -39.01 -16.98 6.28
CA ILE A 111 -39.12 -18.46 6.26
C ILE A 111 -40.47 -18.90 6.77
N THR A 112 -40.84 -20.13 6.48
CA THR A 112 -42.14 -20.68 6.91
C THR A 112 -42.22 -20.83 8.43
N ASP A 113 -43.43 -20.79 9.01
CA ASP A 113 -43.62 -21.01 10.44
C ASP A 113 -43.13 -22.40 10.88
N GLN A 114 -43.15 -23.38 9.97
CA GLN A 114 -42.67 -24.72 10.19
C GLN A 114 -41.14 -24.73 10.32
N ASP A 115 -40.44 -24.02 9.47
CA ASP A 115 -38.95 -23.93 9.48
C ASP A 115 -38.49 -23.16 10.71
N THR A 116 -39.19 -22.09 11.09
CA THR A 116 -38.92 -21.35 12.34
C THR A 116 -39.05 -22.25 13.56
N THR A 117 -40.06 -23.12 13.56
CA THR A 117 -40.27 -24.09 14.67
C THR A 117 -39.16 -25.14 14.71
N LEU A 118 -38.72 -25.64 13.55
CA LEU A 118 -37.59 -26.60 13.45
C LEU A 118 -36.29 -25.98 13.91
N LEU A 119 -35.98 -24.75 13.48
CA LEU A 119 -34.77 -24.03 13.91
C LEU A 119 -34.75 -23.80 15.42
N THR A 120 -35.88 -23.34 15.98
CA THR A 120 -36.01 -23.11 17.43
C THR A 120 -35.80 -24.41 18.22
N LYS A 121 -36.41 -25.51 17.80
CA LYS A 121 -36.22 -26.84 18.44
C LYS A 121 -34.78 -27.32 18.34
N ALA A 122 -34.13 -27.13 17.20
CA ALA A 122 -32.72 -27.53 17.03
C ALA A 122 -31.79 -26.74 17.97
N ILE A 123 -32.03 -25.44 18.14
CA ILE A 123 -31.28 -24.58 19.07
C ILE A 123 -31.54 -25.02 20.53
N GLU A 124 -32.81 -25.27 20.90
CA GLU A 124 -33.17 -25.71 22.26
C GLU A 124 -32.59 -27.09 22.62
N GLN A 125 -32.36 -27.95 21.65
CA GLN A 125 -31.78 -29.30 21.84
C GLN A 125 -30.25 -29.31 21.79
N SER A 126 -29.63 -28.19 21.42
CA SER A 126 -28.18 -28.07 21.29
C SER A 126 -27.58 -27.31 22.46
N ALA A 127 -26.23 -27.40 22.60
CA ALA A 127 -25.51 -26.52 23.51
C ALA A 127 -25.62 -25.07 23.00
N THR A 128 -26.10 -24.16 23.85
CA THR A 128 -26.39 -22.77 23.45
C THR A 128 -25.84 -21.79 24.45
N ILE A 129 -25.21 -20.73 23.97
CA ILE A 129 -24.77 -19.57 24.76
C ILE A 129 -25.51 -18.34 24.22
N GLU A 130 -26.29 -17.70 25.08
CA GLU A 130 -26.92 -16.42 24.78
C GLU A 130 -26.23 -15.30 25.58
N ILE A 131 -25.75 -14.26 24.87
CA ILE A 131 -25.06 -13.13 25.46
C ILE A 131 -26.05 -11.97 25.51
N GLY A 132 -26.30 -11.38 26.70
CA GLY A 132 -27.24 -10.27 26.84
C GLY A 132 -27.82 -10.18 28.24
N ASN A 133 -28.77 -9.27 28.41
CA ASN A 133 -29.39 -9.01 29.72
C ASN A 133 -30.65 -9.83 29.97
N LYS A 134 -31.13 -10.52 28.97
CA LYS A 134 -32.35 -11.35 29.04
C LYS A 134 -32.13 -12.64 28.26
N SER A 135 -32.60 -13.76 28.80
CA SER A 135 -32.63 -15.03 28.08
C SER A 135 -33.94 -15.27 27.38
N THR A 136 -33.86 -15.83 26.19
CA THR A 136 -35.00 -16.31 25.41
C THR A 136 -35.45 -17.72 25.88
N PHE A 137 -34.62 -18.42 26.62
CA PHE A 137 -34.82 -19.80 27.04
C PHE A 137 -35.47 -19.88 28.43
N ASN A 138 -36.30 -20.92 28.65
CA ASN A 138 -36.98 -21.13 29.92
C ASN A 138 -36.09 -21.76 31.01
N GLN A 139 -35.06 -22.49 30.60
CA GLN A 139 -34.10 -23.13 31.54
C GLN A 139 -32.68 -22.77 31.08
N TYR A 140 -31.96 -22.08 31.93
CA TYR A 140 -30.58 -21.67 31.66
C TYR A 140 -29.82 -21.41 32.95
N ASP A 141 -28.50 -21.60 32.86
CA ASP A 141 -27.56 -21.13 33.87
C ASP A 141 -27.03 -19.74 33.47
N THR A 142 -26.91 -18.87 34.46
CA THR A 142 -26.45 -17.50 34.21
C THR A 142 -25.05 -17.29 34.76
N ILE A 143 -24.14 -16.80 33.89
CA ILE A 143 -22.83 -16.30 34.27
C ILE A 143 -22.87 -14.79 34.16
N THR A 144 -22.71 -14.09 35.26
CA THR A 144 -22.75 -12.61 35.29
C THR A 144 -21.33 -12.05 35.38
N PHE A 145 -20.99 -11.13 34.50
CA PHE A 145 -19.76 -10.38 34.51
C PHE A 145 -20.03 -8.93 34.95
N ASP A 146 -19.30 -8.45 35.96
CA ASP A 146 -19.35 -7.04 36.38
C ASP A 146 -18.17 -6.30 35.73
N THR A 147 -18.34 -6.00 34.45
CA THR A 147 -17.31 -5.38 33.62
C THR A 147 -17.61 -3.92 33.27
N LEU A 148 -16.56 -3.10 33.23
CA LEU A 148 -16.59 -1.73 32.71
C LEU A 148 -15.68 -1.65 31.47
N PRO A 149 -15.99 -0.79 30.49
CA PRO A 149 -15.09 -0.52 29.38
C PRO A 149 -13.79 0.14 29.88
N GLN A 150 -12.72 -0.04 29.12
CA GLN A 150 -11.46 0.67 29.35
C GLN A 150 -11.67 2.19 29.26
N PRO A 151 -11.15 2.99 30.22
CA PRO A 151 -11.18 4.44 30.13
C PRO A 151 -10.40 4.95 28.91
N THR A 152 -10.83 6.09 28.40
CA THR A 152 -10.12 6.79 27.30
C THR A 152 -9.10 7.74 27.90
N PHE A 153 -7.83 7.59 27.53
CA PHE A 153 -6.73 8.39 28.09
C PHE A 153 -6.26 9.53 27.19
N ASN A 154 -6.72 9.59 25.93
CA ASN A 154 -6.35 10.61 24.92
C ASN A 154 -4.83 10.82 24.82
N LYS A 155 -4.06 9.74 24.88
CA LYS A 155 -2.58 9.71 24.87
C LYS A 155 -1.90 10.45 26.05
N HIS A 156 -2.63 10.77 27.11
CA HIS A 156 -2.06 11.32 28.33
C HIS A 156 -1.55 10.20 29.25
N PHE A 157 -0.27 9.93 29.18
CA PHE A 157 0.36 8.85 29.95
C PHE A 157 0.34 9.10 31.46
N ASP A 158 0.30 10.37 31.89
CA ASP A 158 0.13 10.71 33.32
C ASP A 158 -1.23 10.21 33.83
N LEU A 159 -2.32 10.44 33.08
CA LEU A 159 -3.65 9.95 33.43
C LEU A 159 -3.72 8.43 33.47
N LEU A 160 -3.08 7.78 32.48
CA LEU A 160 -2.97 6.33 32.45
C LEU A 160 -2.20 5.80 33.68
N THR A 161 -1.09 6.44 34.03
CA THR A 161 -0.25 6.08 35.15
C THR A 161 -1.01 6.23 36.48
N ASP A 162 -1.77 7.31 36.62
CA ASP A 162 -2.58 7.56 37.83
C ASP A 162 -3.71 6.52 37.97
N ASP A 163 -4.45 6.22 36.87
CA ASP A 163 -5.50 5.19 36.88
C ASP A 163 -4.93 3.80 37.21
N LEU A 164 -3.83 3.39 36.56
CA LEU A 164 -3.20 2.09 36.80
C LEU A 164 -2.68 2.00 38.27
N ASN A 165 -2.10 3.06 38.83
CA ASN A 165 -1.65 3.09 40.22
C ASN A 165 -2.81 2.98 41.20
N GLU A 166 -3.95 3.63 40.94
CA GLU A 166 -5.17 3.50 41.73
C GLU A 166 -5.69 2.07 41.72
N ARG A 167 -5.78 1.45 40.53
CA ARG A 167 -6.18 0.06 40.35
C ARG A 167 -5.26 -0.93 41.06
N ILE A 168 -3.95 -0.72 41.01
CA ILE A 168 -2.97 -1.57 41.74
C ILE A 168 -3.20 -1.45 43.23
N LYS A 169 -3.44 -0.23 43.78
CA LYS A 169 -3.75 -0.03 45.22
C LYS A 169 -5.04 -0.73 45.64
N GLU A 170 -6.04 -0.81 44.73
CA GLU A 170 -7.30 -1.54 44.93
C GLU A 170 -7.15 -3.07 44.80
N GLY A 171 -5.96 -3.55 44.44
CA GLY A 171 -5.64 -4.97 44.30
C GLY A 171 -6.00 -5.59 42.94
N TYR A 172 -6.15 -4.78 41.87
CA TYR A 172 -6.34 -5.28 40.53
C TYR A 172 -5.02 -5.80 39.94
N ARG A 173 -5.15 -6.86 39.13
CA ARG A 173 -4.07 -7.34 38.25
C ARG A 173 -4.17 -6.67 36.92
N ILE A 174 -3.06 -6.06 36.47
CA ILE A 174 -3.02 -5.32 35.22
C ILE A 174 -2.47 -6.19 34.10
N TYR A 175 -3.23 -6.29 33.02
CA TYR A 175 -2.85 -6.92 31.76
C TYR A 175 -2.90 -5.87 30.66
N ILE A 176 -1.82 -5.74 29.91
CA ILE A 176 -1.79 -4.88 28.70
C ILE A 176 -1.61 -5.79 27.50
N LEU A 177 -2.57 -5.69 26.58
CA LEU A 177 -2.66 -6.51 25.38
C LEU A 177 -2.15 -5.73 24.18
N ALA A 178 -1.20 -6.29 23.45
CA ALA A 178 -0.69 -5.75 22.20
C ALA A 178 -0.29 -6.87 21.24
N GLU A 179 -0.51 -6.69 19.95
CA GLU A 179 -0.10 -7.69 18.95
C GLU A 179 1.42 -7.81 18.82
N GLN A 180 2.16 -6.73 19.08
CA GLN A 180 3.62 -6.68 18.93
C GLN A 180 4.32 -6.49 20.28
N VAL A 181 5.29 -7.34 20.56
CA VAL A 181 6.14 -7.26 21.76
C VAL A 181 6.79 -5.87 21.94
N LYS A 182 7.19 -5.24 20.84
CA LYS A 182 7.78 -3.90 20.85
C LYS A 182 6.89 -2.83 21.48
N GLN A 183 5.57 -2.96 21.36
CA GLN A 183 4.64 -1.99 21.93
C GLN A 183 4.60 -2.10 23.46
N THR A 184 4.59 -3.32 23.98
CA THR A 184 4.65 -3.54 25.43
C THR A 184 5.99 -3.12 26.02
N ASP A 185 7.10 -3.31 25.30
CA ASP A 185 8.42 -2.87 25.73
C ASP A 185 8.52 -1.32 25.76
N ARG A 186 7.94 -0.64 24.78
CA ARG A 186 7.82 0.83 24.78
C ARG A 186 7.02 1.34 25.99
N LEU A 187 5.88 0.71 26.28
CA LEU A 187 5.09 1.08 27.46
C LEU A 187 5.85 0.88 28.76
N LYS A 188 6.62 -0.21 28.88
CA LYS A 188 7.50 -0.41 30.04
C LYS A 188 8.51 0.73 30.19
N SER A 189 9.19 1.09 29.09
CA SER A 189 10.16 2.20 29.11
C SER A 189 9.50 3.53 29.51
N ILE A 190 8.30 3.84 28.98
CA ILE A 190 7.55 5.04 29.36
C ILE A 190 7.22 5.04 30.87
N PHE A 191 6.75 3.92 31.41
CA PHE A 191 6.44 3.84 32.84
C PHE A 191 7.67 3.88 33.72
N GLU A 192 8.81 3.33 33.29
CA GLU A 192 10.09 3.44 34.01
C GLU A 192 10.59 4.89 34.04
N ASP A 193 10.49 5.62 32.94
CA ASP A 193 10.91 7.02 32.83
C ASP A 193 10.01 7.94 33.63
N ILE A 194 8.68 7.75 33.61
CA ILE A 194 7.75 8.51 34.47
C ILE A 194 8.06 8.26 35.96
N ALA A 195 8.25 6.99 36.33
CA ALA A 195 8.58 6.63 37.69
C ALA A 195 9.90 7.25 38.16
N HIS A 196 10.91 7.29 37.30
CA HIS A 196 12.19 7.94 37.58
C HIS A 196 12.02 9.45 37.80
N ASN A 197 11.24 10.12 36.95
CA ASN A 197 11.00 11.58 37.06
C ASN A 197 10.17 11.95 38.26
N GLN A 198 9.22 11.10 38.66
CA GLN A 198 8.35 11.33 39.83
C GLN A 198 8.88 10.70 41.11
N ASN A 199 10.04 10.03 41.08
CA ASN A 199 10.65 9.35 42.23
C ASN A 199 9.70 8.27 42.83
N THR A 200 8.95 7.55 41.98
CA THR A 200 7.97 6.52 42.33
C THR A 200 8.44 5.14 41.84
N THR A 201 7.69 4.08 42.16
CA THR A 201 7.95 2.74 41.62
C THR A 201 7.29 2.58 40.26
N PRO A 202 7.98 1.98 39.28
CA PRO A 202 7.40 1.70 37.94
C PRO A 202 6.15 0.82 38.05
N ILE A 203 5.18 1.07 37.18
CA ILE A 203 3.97 0.24 37.06
C ILE A 203 4.32 -1.16 36.64
N SER A 204 3.88 -2.14 37.42
CA SER A 204 4.01 -3.55 37.08
C SER A 204 2.75 -4.04 36.38
N PHE A 205 2.91 -4.55 35.17
CA PHE A 205 1.82 -5.17 34.39
C PHE A 205 2.28 -6.44 33.68
N THR A 206 1.33 -7.30 33.35
CA THR A 206 1.57 -8.49 32.54
C THR A 206 1.30 -8.17 31.07
N ALA A 207 2.34 -8.29 30.23
CA ALA A 207 2.22 -8.13 28.80
C ALA A 207 1.61 -9.40 28.16
N VAL A 208 0.61 -9.24 27.30
CA VAL A 208 -0.03 -10.32 26.58
C VAL A 208 0.10 -10.05 25.07
N ASN A 209 0.76 -10.96 24.34
CA ASN A 209 0.96 -10.86 22.90
C ASN A 209 -0.28 -11.33 22.12
N SER A 210 -1.39 -10.68 22.40
CA SER A 210 -2.67 -10.85 21.73
C SER A 210 -3.44 -9.58 21.95
N THR A 211 -4.52 -9.38 21.21
CA THR A 211 -5.36 -8.21 21.39
C THR A 211 -6.83 -8.55 21.39
N LEU A 212 -7.62 -7.69 21.99
CA LEU A 212 -9.08 -7.71 21.95
C LEU A 212 -9.57 -6.49 21.18
N HIS A 213 -10.83 -6.51 20.75
CA HIS A 213 -11.45 -5.35 20.10
C HIS A 213 -11.51 -4.15 21.04
N GLU A 214 -11.85 -4.38 22.32
CA GLU A 214 -11.91 -3.38 23.36
C GLU A 214 -11.35 -3.93 24.67
N GLY A 215 -10.67 -3.08 25.45
CA GLY A 215 -10.21 -3.40 26.79
C GLY A 215 -11.36 -3.28 27.81
N PHE A 216 -11.21 -3.93 28.96
CA PHE A 216 -12.22 -3.95 30.01
C PHE A 216 -11.60 -4.03 31.40
N ILE A 217 -12.42 -3.68 32.39
CA ILE A 217 -12.12 -3.83 33.81
C ILE A 217 -13.17 -4.77 34.40
N ASP A 218 -12.75 -5.91 34.94
CA ASP A 218 -13.61 -6.84 35.67
C ASP A 218 -13.48 -6.57 37.18
N ARG A 219 -14.56 -6.09 37.79
CA ARG A 219 -14.59 -5.78 39.22
C ARG A 219 -14.67 -7.02 40.09
N GLY A 220 -15.34 -8.06 39.60
CA GLY A 220 -15.52 -9.32 40.31
C GLY A 220 -14.19 -10.10 40.43
N ALA A 221 -13.47 -10.22 39.33
CA ALA A 221 -12.18 -10.90 39.26
C ALA A 221 -10.99 -10.00 39.65
N LYS A 222 -11.22 -8.69 39.80
CA LYS A 222 -10.19 -7.67 39.97
C LYS A 222 -9.09 -7.72 38.91
N ILE A 223 -9.51 -7.66 37.66
CA ILE A 223 -8.65 -7.70 36.48
C ILE A 223 -8.88 -6.45 35.64
N CYS A 224 -7.80 -5.79 35.24
CA CYS A 224 -7.79 -4.76 34.20
C CYS A 224 -7.11 -5.34 32.95
N CYS A 225 -7.85 -5.45 31.86
CA CYS A 225 -7.32 -5.81 30.55
C CYS A 225 -7.38 -4.59 29.65
N TYR A 226 -6.27 -3.90 29.48
CA TYR A 226 -6.17 -2.72 28.62
C TYR A 226 -5.53 -3.09 27.29
N THR A 227 -6.05 -2.50 26.22
CA THR A 227 -5.52 -2.71 24.87
C THR A 227 -4.68 -1.51 24.47
N ASP A 228 -3.52 -1.76 23.85
CA ASP A 228 -2.60 -0.71 23.42
C ASP A 228 -3.24 0.22 22.39
N HIS A 229 -4.04 -0.30 21.47
CA HIS A 229 -4.70 0.53 20.47
C HIS A 229 -5.71 1.52 21.07
N GLN A 230 -6.40 1.20 22.16
CA GLN A 230 -7.24 2.18 22.88
C GLN A 230 -6.43 3.16 23.72
N ILE A 231 -5.32 2.72 24.34
CA ILE A 231 -4.39 3.61 25.05
C ILE A 231 -3.85 4.69 24.10
N PHE A 232 -3.48 4.30 22.88
CA PHE A 232 -2.87 5.17 21.86
C PHE A 232 -3.87 5.73 20.84
N GLU A 233 -5.17 5.46 20.98
CA GLU A 233 -6.23 5.83 20.01
C GLU A 233 -5.89 5.38 18.59
N ARG A 234 -5.43 4.16 18.42
CA ARG A 234 -5.10 3.58 17.12
C ARG A 234 -6.30 2.87 16.53
N TYR A 235 -6.36 2.89 15.20
CA TYR A 235 -7.31 2.03 14.49
C TYR A 235 -6.84 0.58 14.57
N HIS A 236 -7.63 -0.26 15.25
CA HIS A 236 -7.38 -1.68 15.31
C HIS A 236 -8.36 -2.43 14.41
N ARG A 237 -7.85 -3.31 13.57
CA ARG A 237 -8.64 -4.24 12.76
C ARG A 237 -8.10 -5.65 12.99
N VAL A 238 -8.96 -6.52 13.50
CA VAL A 238 -8.64 -7.96 13.58
C VAL A 238 -8.52 -8.50 12.15
N THR A 239 -7.33 -8.75 11.69
CA THR A 239 -7.09 -9.44 10.43
C THR A 239 -7.02 -10.93 10.71
N MET A 240 -7.98 -11.71 10.18
CA MET A 240 -7.77 -13.13 10.05
C MET A 240 -6.55 -13.33 9.15
N ARG A 241 -5.49 -13.87 9.72
CA ARG A 241 -4.26 -14.17 8.98
C ARG A 241 -4.52 -15.31 8.01
N SER A 242 -4.68 -14.99 6.74
CA SER A 242 -4.35 -15.93 5.69
C SER A 242 -2.85 -15.78 5.40
N GLU A 243 -2.06 -16.75 5.78
CA GLU A 243 -0.60 -16.76 5.59
C GLU A 243 -0.16 -16.87 4.11
N ASN A 244 -1.09 -17.07 3.19
CA ASN A 244 -0.81 -17.41 1.80
C ASN A 244 -0.71 -16.23 0.83
N ALA A 245 -0.88 -14.96 1.28
CA ALA A 245 -0.87 -13.79 0.40
C ALA A 245 0.54 -13.17 0.16
N ARG A 246 1.64 -13.83 0.52
CA ARG A 246 2.96 -13.18 0.63
C ARG A 246 4.05 -13.62 -0.35
N ARG A 247 3.78 -14.11 -1.55
CA ARG A 247 4.86 -14.35 -2.53
C ARG A 247 4.43 -14.12 -3.98
N GLY A 248 4.13 -12.88 -4.36
CA GLY A 248 4.00 -12.48 -5.77
C GLY A 248 5.17 -11.61 -6.21
N LYS A 249 6.17 -12.14 -6.91
CA LYS A 249 7.25 -11.37 -7.55
C LYS A 249 7.16 -11.47 -9.06
N ALA A 250 7.04 -10.30 -9.69
CA ALA A 250 6.96 -10.03 -11.11
C ALA A 250 7.86 -10.90 -12.00
N ILE A 251 7.25 -11.87 -12.63
CA ILE A 251 7.62 -12.41 -13.91
C ILE A 251 6.53 -11.94 -14.88
N MET A 252 6.90 -11.52 -16.09
CA MET A 252 5.94 -11.14 -17.12
C MET A 252 4.87 -12.24 -17.21
N THR A 253 3.66 -11.94 -16.79
CA THR A 253 2.58 -12.92 -16.74
C THR A 253 2.09 -13.18 -18.15
N LEU A 254 1.63 -14.39 -18.42
CA LEU A 254 0.94 -14.74 -19.68
C LEU A 254 -0.20 -13.75 -20.02
N LYS A 255 -0.74 -13.04 -19.02
CA LYS A 255 -1.71 -11.96 -19.19
C LYS A 255 -1.15 -10.74 -19.94
N GLU A 256 0.14 -10.44 -19.81
CA GLU A 256 0.80 -9.35 -20.57
C GLU A 256 1.07 -9.74 -22.03
N ILE A 257 1.11 -11.02 -22.35
CA ILE A 257 1.28 -11.53 -23.74
C ILE A 257 -0.02 -11.47 -24.50
N ASN A 258 -1.14 -11.81 -23.86
CA ASN A 258 -2.46 -11.66 -24.45
C ASN A 258 -2.84 -10.19 -24.73
N GLN A 259 -2.11 -9.24 -24.12
CA GLN A 259 -2.22 -7.80 -24.39
C GLN A 259 -1.31 -7.30 -25.52
N LEU A 260 -0.43 -8.17 -26.07
CA LEU A 260 0.38 -7.82 -27.24
C LEU A 260 -0.47 -7.94 -28.51
N GLN A 261 -0.60 -6.84 -29.22
CA GLN A 261 -1.21 -6.82 -30.55
C GLN A 261 -0.16 -7.10 -31.63
N VAL A 262 -0.57 -7.75 -32.71
CA VAL A 262 0.31 -7.96 -33.89
C VAL A 262 0.79 -6.60 -34.39
N GLY A 263 2.10 -6.41 -34.42
CA GLY A 263 2.74 -5.12 -34.71
C GLY A 263 3.37 -4.41 -33.53
N ASP A 264 3.09 -4.85 -32.29
CA ASP A 264 3.73 -4.29 -31.09
C ASP A 264 5.23 -4.55 -31.07
N TYR A 265 5.99 -3.55 -30.60
CA TYR A 265 7.43 -3.69 -30.42
C TYR A 265 7.76 -4.41 -29.12
N VAL A 266 8.60 -5.44 -29.21
CA VAL A 266 9.08 -6.24 -28.08
C VAL A 266 10.61 -6.30 -28.08
N VAL A 267 11.18 -6.40 -26.89
CA VAL A 267 12.63 -6.51 -26.69
C VAL A 267 12.94 -7.93 -26.29
N HIS A 268 13.75 -8.63 -27.07
CA HIS A 268 14.34 -9.90 -26.68
C HIS A 268 15.72 -9.66 -26.06
N VAL A 269 16.03 -10.31 -24.95
CA VAL A 269 17.29 -10.09 -24.20
C VAL A 269 18.54 -10.28 -25.08
N ASP A 270 18.53 -11.26 -25.98
CA ASP A 270 19.68 -11.59 -26.81
C ASP A 270 19.64 -10.98 -28.23
N HIS A 271 18.45 -10.68 -28.73
CA HIS A 271 18.24 -10.32 -30.15
C HIS A 271 17.78 -8.87 -30.36
N GLY A 272 17.49 -8.14 -29.29
CA GLY A 272 17.10 -6.74 -29.36
C GLY A 272 15.62 -6.52 -29.70
N ILE A 273 15.32 -5.40 -30.35
CA ILE A 273 13.97 -4.95 -30.63
C ILE A 273 13.44 -5.62 -31.88
N GLY A 274 12.33 -6.35 -31.77
CA GLY A 274 11.57 -6.93 -32.84
C GLY A 274 10.09 -6.55 -32.77
N GLN A 275 9.29 -6.95 -33.75
CA GLN A 275 7.84 -6.81 -33.75
C GLN A 275 7.17 -8.14 -33.44
N PHE A 276 6.14 -8.11 -32.63
CA PHE A 276 5.29 -9.25 -32.33
C PHE A 276 4.39 -9.56 -33.54
N ALA A 277 4.44 -10.78 -34.03
CA ALA A 277 3.69 -11.24 -35.19
C ALA A 277 2.70 -12.37 -34.87
N GLY A 278 2.33 -12.51 -33.59
CA GLY A 278 1.33 -13.47 -33.10
C GLY A 278 1.94 -14.75 -32.52
N LEU A 279 1.05 -15.60 -32.03
CA LEU A 279 1.36 -16.95 -31.57
C LEU A 279 1.27 -17.93 -32.76
N VAL A 280 2.23 -18.81 -32.88
CA VAL A 280 2.30 -19.80 -33.94
C VAL A 280 2.68 -21.16 -33.36
N THR A 281 1.95 -22.20 -33.73
CA THR A 281 2.31 -23.56 -33.38
C THR A 281 3.46 -24.04 -34.25
N THR A 282 4.60 -24.35 -33.65
CA THR A 282 5.77 -24.91 -34.35
C THR A 282 5.96 -26.37 -33.93
N HIS A 283 6.38 -27.20 -34.92
CA HIS A 283 6.71 -28.60 -34.69
C HIS A 283 8.23 -28.73 -34.49
N PHE A 284 8.66 -29.08 -33.27
CA PHE A 284 10.06 -29.34 -32.97
C PHE A 284 10.23 -30.76 -32.40
N ASN A 285 11.07 -31.55 -33.02
CA ASN A 285 11.31 -32.98 -32.63
C ASN A 285 10.03 -33.82 -32.52
N GLY A 286 9.06 -33.64 -33.44
CA GLY A 286 7.82 -34.40 -33.44
C GLY A 286 6.77 -33.95 -32.41
N ARG A 287 7.03 -32.86 -31.67
CA ARG A 287 6.08 -32.26 -30.72
C ARG A 287 5.60 -30.90 -31.22
N SER A 288 4.29 -30.67 -31.12
CA SER A 288 3.71 -29.35 -31.38
C SER A 288 3.92 -28.45 -30.14
N GLN A 289 4.51 -27.28 -30.34
CA GLN A 289 4.73 -26.30 -29.29
C GLN A 289 4.26 -24.92 -29.76
N GLU A 290 3.51 -24.22 -28.91
CA GLU A 290 3.18 -22.83 -29.17
C GLU A 290 4.40 -21.93 -28.95
N THR A 291 4.65 -21.06 -29.90
CA THR A 291 5.79 -20.14 -29.89
C THR A 291 5.34 -18.74 -30.27
N ILE A 292 6.00 -17.76 -29.72
CA ILE A 292 5.84 -16.35 -30.08
C ILE A 292 6.69 -16.07 -31.29
N LYS A 293 6.06 -15.62 -32.37
CA LYS A 293 6.74 -15.19 -33.58
C LYS A 293 7.15 -13.72 -33.44
N LEU A 294 8.45 -13.45 -33.53
CA LEU A 294 9.03 -12.12 -33.55
C LEU A 294 9.65 -11.85 -34.93
N VAL A 295 9.30 -10.70 -35.49
CA VAL A 295 9.83 -10.27 -36.82
C VAL A 295 10.86 -9.16 -36.59
N TYR A 296 12.01 -9.32 -37.18
CA TYR A 296 13.15 -8.40 -37.16
C TYR A 296 13.34 -7.71 -38.51
N ARG A 297 14.37 -6.84 -38.58
CA ARG A 297 14.69 -6.13 -39.83
C ARG A 297 15.00 -7.14 -40.96
N ASN A 298 14.60 -6.87 -42.18
CA ASN A 298 14.68 -7.74 -43.36
C ASN A 298 13.74 -8.96 -43.31
N ASN A 299 12.66 -8.93 -42.55
CA ASN A 299 11.72 -10.06 -42.38
C ASN A 299 12.37 -11.31 -41.71
N ASP A 300 13.51 -11.18 -41.09
CA ASP A 300 14.08 -12.26 -40.27
C ASP A 300 13.12 -12.59 -39.13
N THR A 301 12.92 -13.88 -38.86
CA THR A 301 11.96 -14.30 -37.81
C THR A 301 12.62 -15.18 -36.76
N ILE A 302 12.22 -14.95 -35.49
CA ILE A 302 12.59 -15.83 -34.39
C ILE A 302 11.32 -16.37 -33.76
N PHE A 303 11.36 -17.64 -33.38
CA PHE A 303 10.32 -18.31 -32.62
C PHE A 303 10.79 -18.50 -31.17
N VAL A 304 10.08 -17.90 -30.22
CA VAL A 304 10.41 -17.99 -28.82
C VAL A 304 9.35 -18.84 -28.12
N SER A 305 9.79 -19.91 -27.50
CA SER A 305 8.91 -20.80 -26.75
C SER A 305 8.24 -20.04 -25.59
N ILE A 306 6.96 -20.37 -25.33
CA ILE A 306 6.21 -19.82 -24.19
C ILE A 306 6.94 -20.04 -22.86
N HIS A 307 7.74 -21.10 -22.72
CA HIS A 307 8.56 -21.33 -21.53
C HIS A 307 9.71 -20.33 -21.35
N ASN A 308 10.07 -19.60 -22.42
CA ASN A 308 11.14 -18.61 -22.41
C ASN A 308 10.64 -17.16 -22.39
N LEU A 309 9.43 -16.92 -21.88
CA LEU A 309 8.78 -15.61 -21.79
C LEU A 309 9.57 -14.59 -20.99
N HIS A 310 10.31 -15.03 -20.00
CA HIS A 310 11.22 -14.19 -19.20
C HIS A 310 12.31 -13.49 -20.04
N ARG A 311 12.50 -13.93 -21.29
CA ARG A 311 13.46 -13.32 -22.24
C ARG A 311 12.86 -12.22 -23.11
N ILE A 312 11.56 -11.99 -23.03
CA ILE A 312 10.84 -11.00 -23.83
C ILE A 312 10.21 -9.96 -22.90
N ALA A 313 10.29 -8.71 -23.30
CA ALA A 313 9.59 -7.61 -22.63
C ALA A 313 8.95 -6.67 -23.66
N LYS A 314 7.78 -6.10 -23.38
CA LYS A 314 7.19 -5.05 -24.22
C LYS A 314 8.14 -3.86 -24.26
N TYR A 315 8.40 -3.33 -25.46
CA TYR A 315 9.25 -2.15 -25.63
C TYR A 315 8.58 -0.93 -25.00
N LYS A 316 9.29 -0.27 -24.08
CA LYS A 316 8.89 0.99 -23.45
C LYS A 316 9.85 2.08 -23.94
N GLY A 317 9.48 2.81 -24.98
CA GLY A 317 10.24 3.96 -25.50
C GLY A 317 9.75 5.29 -24.97
N LYS A 318 10.47 6.38 -25.24
CA LYS A 318 9.95 7.73 -25.03
C LYS A 318 8.76 7.96 -25.95
N ASP A 319 7.72 8.61 -25.42
CA ASP A 319 6.46 8.85 -26.12
C ASP A 319 6.63 9.34 -27.56
N GLY A 320 6.01 8.59 -28.50
CA GLY A 320 5.86 8.99 -29.89
C GLY A 320 6.99 8.62 -30.85
N SER A 321 8.08 8.00 -30.42
CA SER A 321 9.15 7.56 -31.35
C SER A 321 9.07 6.05 -31.64
N THR A 322 8.89 5.69 -32.92
CA THR A 322 9.01 4.32 -33.38
C THR A 322 10.45 3.82 -33.21
N PRO A 323 10.69 2.70 -32.49
CA PRO A 323 12.04 2.19 -32.30
C PRO A 323 12.59 1.63 -33.62
N THR A 324 13.89 1.71 -33.79
CA THR A 324 14.55 1.04 -34.89
C THR A 324 14.62 -0.47 -34.62
N ILE A 325 13.98 -1.26 -35.47
CA ILE A 325 13.98 -2.73 -35.38
C ILE A 325 15.41 -3.24 -35.54
N SER A 326 15.83 -4.14 -34.64
CA SER A 326 17.16 -4.72 -34.64
C SER A 326 17.37 -5.64 -35.86
N ARG A 327 18.63 -5.74 -36.32
CA ARG A 327 19.02 -6.71 -37.37
C ARG A 327 19.69 -7.90 -36.70
N LEU A 328 19.21 -9.10 -36.98
CA LEU A 328 19.78 -10.34 -36.45
C LEU A 328 21.23 -10.54 -36.92
N GLY A 329 22.08 -11.06 -36.05
CA GLY A 329 23.49 -11.37 -36.34
C GLY A 329 24.41 -10.18 -36.58
N SER A 330 23.96 -8.92 -36.42
CA SER A 330 24.79 -7.74 -36.70
C SER A 330 25.72 -7.35 -35.54
N GLY A 331 25.61 -7.97 -34.37
CA GLY A 331 26.34 -7.60 -33.13
C GLY A 331 26.02 -6.17 -32.62
N ALA A 332 25.11 -5.44 -33.27
CA ALA A 332 24.78 -4.06 -32.89
C ALA A 332 24.09 -4.00 -31.53
N TRP A 333 23.22 -4.95 -31.24
CA TRP A 333 22.53 -5.06 -29.95
C TRP A 333 23.49 -5.36 -28.80
N GLU A 334 24.44 -6.28 -29.01
CA GLU A 334 25.47 -6.61 -28.02
C GLU A 334 26.37 -5.40 -27.73
N ARG A 335 26.82 -4.70 -28.77
CA ARG A 335 27.58 -3.45 -28.59
C ARG A 335 26.77 -2.36 -27.85
N MET A 336 25.48 -2.27 -28.09
CA MET A 336 24.60 -1.31 -27.38
C MET A 336 24.44 -1.71 -25.91
N LYS A 337 24.27 -3.01 -25.62
CA LYS A 337 24.23 -3.53 -24.23
C LYS A 337 25.56 -3.24 -23.51
N GLU A 338 26.70 -3.50 -24.14
CA GLU A 338 28.01 -3.22 -23.55
C GLU A 338 28.23 -1.73 -23.29
N ARG A 339 27.93 -0.86 -24.25
CA ARG A 339 28.01 0.60 -24.03
C ARG A 339 27.11 1.08 -22.90
N THR A 340 25.92 0.53 -22.77
CA THR A 340 24.99 0.88 -21.67
C THR A 340 25.54 0.36 -20.35
N LYS A 341 26.07 -0.87 -20.33
CA LYS A 341 26.70 -1.48 -19.16
C LYS A 341 27.93 -0.69 -18.70
N ASP A 342 28.73 -0.20 -19.64
CA ASP A 342 29.90 0.62 -19.31
C ASP A 342 29.52 1.99 -18.78
N LYS A 343 28.51 2.65 -19.35
CA LYS A 343 27.97 3.89 -18.78
C LYS A 343 27.38 3.70 -17.37
N VAL A 344 26.69 2.60 -17.14
CA VAL A 344 26.18 2.26 -15.79
C VAL A 344 27.34 1.99 -14.83
N LYS A 345 28.39 1.31 -15.27
CA LYS A 345 29.59 1.09 -14.46
C LYS A 345 30.36 2.39 -14.16
N GLU A 346 30.39 3.34 -15.10
CA GLU A 346 31.01 4.66 -14.89
C GLU A 346 30.26 5.45 -13.83
N ILE A 347 28.92 5.54 -13.95
CA ILE A 347 28.07 6.17 -12.95
C ILE A 347 28.20 5.48 -11.57
N ALA A 348 28.24 4.14 -11.56
CA ALA A 348 28.43 3.38 -10.33
C ALA A 348 29.80 3.66 -9.69
N ARG A 349 30.85 3.81 -10.50
CA ARG A 349 32.22 4.11 -10.03
C ARG A 349 32.27 5.48 -9.34
N ASP A 350 31.67 6.51 -9.94
CA ASP A 350 31.61 7.87 -9.37
C ASP A 350 30.83 7.87 -8.04
N LEU A 351 29.72 7.11 -7.98
CA LEU A 351 28.93 6.96 -6.76
C LEU A 351 29.69 6.20 -5.67
N ILE A 352 30.39 5.12 -6.02
CA ILE A 352 31.25 4.34 -5.09
C ILE A 352 32.39 5.20 -4.55
N GLN A 353 33.00 6.03 -5.40
CA GLN A 353 34.09 6.93 -4.98
C GLN A 353 33.56 8.01 -4.01
N LEU A 354 32.39 8.57 -4.28
CA LEU A 354 31.72 9.52 -3.37
C LEU A 354 31.40 8.87 -2.03
N TYR A 355 30.89 7.64 -2.06
CA TYR A 355 30.57 6.87 -0.85
C TYR A 355 31.81 6.50 -0.04
N ALA A 356 32.89 6.06 -0.73
CA ALA A 356 34.16 5.78 -0.07
C ALA A 356 34.77 7.02 0.61
N THR A 357 34.68 8.18 -0.04
CA THR A 357 35.12 9.46 0.53
C THR A 357 34.29 9.84 1.78
N ARG A 358 32.98 9.61 1.76
CA ARG A 358 32.09 9.85 2.93
C ARG A 358 32.40 8.90 4.09
N LYS A 359 32.66 7.63 3.81
CA LYS A 359 33.04 6.64 4.85
C LYS A 359 34.33 6.97 5.61
N GLN A 360 35.19 7.79 5.02
CA GLN A 360 36.41 8.26 5.66
C GLN A 360 36.22 9.52 6.53
N GLN A 361 35.05 10.17 6.45
CA GLN A 361 34.76 11.38 7.22
C GLN A 361 34.05 11.02 8.51
N ALA A 362 34.39 11.70 9.59
CA ALA A 362 33.68 11.58 10.87
C ALA A 362 32.39 12.43 10.81
N GLY A 363 31.24 11.78 11.01
CA GLY A 363 29.93 12.41 11.19
C GLY A 363 29.61 12.65 12.66
N PHE A 364 28.41 13.09 12.91
CA PHE A 364 27.85 13.20 14.25
C PHE A 364 27.13 11.90 14.61
N ALA A 365 27.49 11.28 15.71
CA ALA A 365 26.76 10.12 16.24
C ALA A 365 25.63 10.62 17.14
N PHE A 366 24.38 10.39 16.74
CA PHE A 366 23.21 10.74 17.53
C PHE A 366 23.08 9.85 18.76
N SER A 367 22.49 10.39 19.81
CA SER A 367 22.23 9.66 21.06
C SER A 367 21.24 8.50 20.85
N PRO A 368 21.31 7.44 21.65
CA PRO A 368 20.26 6.42 21.69
C PRO A 368 18.88 7.04 21.96
N ASP A 369 17.80 6.31 21.65
CA ASP A 369 16.44 6.80 21.82
C ASP A 369 16.17 7.16 23.29
N GLY A 370 15.75 8.40 23.52
CA GLY A 370 15.27 8.87 24.81
C GLY A 370 13.76 8.74 24.97
N TYR A 371 13.25 9.10 26.16
CA TYR A 371 11.83 9.08 26.51
C TYR A 371 10.94 9.73 25.43
N MET A 372 11.27 10.97 25.01
CA MET A 372 10.47 11.70 24.03
C MET A 372 10.38 10.97 22.67
N GLN A 373 11.43 10.24 22.27
CA GLN A 373 11.40 9.43 21.05
C GLN A 373 10.43 8.25 21.19
N HIS A 374 10.45 7.56 22.31
CA HIS A 374 9.53 6.46 22.57
C HIS A 374 8.07 6.95 22.66
N GLU A 375 7.84 8.08 23.30
CA GLU A 375 6.52 8.72 23.40
C GLU A 375 5.99 9.10 22.01
N LEU A 376 6.80 9.77 21.18
CA LEU A 376 6.43 10.07 19.80
C LEU A 376 6.07 8.82 19.04
N GLU A 377 6.92 7.79 19.06
CA GLU A 377 6.68 6.55 18.32
C GLU A 377 5.46 5.79 18.81
N ALA A 378 5.17 5.85 20.10
CA ALA A 378 3.96 5.30 20.69
C ALA A 378 2.69 6.07 20.25
N SER A 379 2.80 7.38 20.02
CA SER A 379 1.68 8.25 19.62
C SER A 379 1.25 8.11 18.16
N PHE A 380 1.97 7.32 17.32
CA PHE A 380 1.56 7.12 15.94
C PHE A 380 0.23 6.35 15.83
N LEU A 381 -0.67 6.85 14.98
CA LEU A 381 -2.03 6.33 14.80
C LEU A 381 -2.08 4.91 14.20
N TYR A 382 -1.03 4.49 13.52
CA TYR A 382 -0.97 3.22 12.80
C TYR A 382 0.18 2.37 13.33
N GLU A 383 -0.04 1.07 13.38
CA GLU A 383 1.02 0.12 13.68
C GLU A 383 2.01 0.01 12.52
N ASP A 384 3.29 -0.13 12.86
CA ASP A 384 4.33 -0.31 11.87
C ASP A 384 4.18 -1.67 11.18
N THR A 385 4.29 -1.68 9.88
CA THR A 385 4.53 -2.93 9.17
C THR A 385 5.94 -3.46 9.52
N PRO A 386 6.19 -4.77 9.38
CA PRO A 386 7.52 -5.32 9.64
C PRO A 386 8.64 -4.62 8.88
N ASP A 387 8.35 -4.19 7.63
CA ASP A 387 9.34 -3.48 6.80
C ASP A 387 9.57 -2.05 7.29
N GLN A 388 8.52 -1.34 7.73
CA GLN A 388 8.65 0.00 8.33
C GLN A 388 9.45 -0.05 9.63
N ALA A 389 9.16 -1.02 10.49
CA ALA A 389 9.90 -1.23 11.74
C ALA A 389 11.38 -1.52 11.47
N LYS A 390 11.67 -2.38 10.47
CA LYS A 390 13.03 -2.68 10.04
C LYS A 390 13.75 -1.45 9.49
N ALA A 391 13.09 -0.71 8.58
CA ALA A 391 13.66 0.51 8.01
C ALA A 391 13.96 1.57 9.09
N THR A 392 13.09 1.71 10.08
CA THR A 392 13.29 2.61 11.23
C THR A 392 14.50 2.20 12.06
N LEU A 393 14.67 0.90 12.35
CA LEU A 393 15.83 0.38 13.08
C LEU A 393 17.12 0.59 12.30
N ASP A 394 17.13 0.31 11.00
CA ASP A 394 18.27 0.52 10.12
C ASP A 394 18.71 1.99 10.15
N ILE A 395 17.76 2.94 10.04
CA ILE A 395 18.04 4.38 10.08
C ILE A 395 18.61 4.81 11.43
N LYS A 396 18.00 4.38 12.53
CA LYS A 396 18.46 4.71 13.89
C LYS A 396 19.89 4.20 14.11
N HIS A 397 20.17 2.96 13.70
CA HIS A 397 21.52 2.38 13.79
C HIS A 397 22.54 3.19 13.00
N ASP A 398 22.22 3.62 11.77
CA ASP A 398 23.10 4.46 10.97
C ASP A 398 23.32 5.82 11.64
N MET A 399 22.26 6.48 12.14
CA MET A 399 22.37 7.78 12.81
C MET A 399 23.19 7.70 14.10
N GLU A 400 23.18 6.60 14.83
CA GLU A 400 23.96 6.36 16.04
C GLU A 400 25.43 6.00 15.74
N SER A 401 25.74 5.75 14.46
CA SER A 401 27.12 5.51 14.01
C SER A 401 27.92 6.81 13.88
N LYS A 402 29.23 6.72 14.04
CA LYS A 402 30.15 7.85 13.78
C LYS A 402 30.32 8.16 12.29
N MET A 403 29.81 7.32 11.41
CA MET A 403 29.87 7.53 9.96
C MET A 403 28.60 8.23 9.48
N PRO A 404 28.69 9.27 8.62
CA PRO A 404 27.52 9.95 8.11
C PRO A 404 26.61 8.99 7.34
N MET A 405 25.33 8.90 7.73
CA MET A 405 24.34 8.09 7.05
C MET A 405 24.11 8.55 5.60
N ASP A 406 23.99 7.64 4.66
CA ASP A 406 23.42 7.87 3.32
C ASP A 406 22.51 6.71 2.94
N ARG A 407 21.27 6.80 3.40
CA ARG A 407 20.28 5.72 3.23
C ARG A 407 19.17 6.12 2.28
N LEU A 408 18.83 5.18 1.40
CA LEU A 408 17.67 5.27 0.52
C LEU A 408 16.55 4.40 1.05
N VAL A 409 15.39 4.99 1.31
CA VAL A 409 14.15 4.27 1.65
C VAL A 409 13.26 4.21 0.41
N CYS A 410 13.06 3.02 -0.10
CA CYS A 410 12.21 2.74 -1.24
C CYS A 410 10.91 2.06 -0.79
N GLY A 411 9.78 2.51 -1.29
CA GLY A 411 8.48 1.89 -0.99
C GLY A 411 7.39 2.56 -1.81
N ASP A 412 6.32 1.84 -2.09
CA ASP A 412 5.21 2.36 -2.89
C ASP A 412 4.53 3.57 -2.23
N VAL A 413 3.70 4.26 -3.00
CA VAL A 413 2.93 5.41 -2.51
C VAL A 413 1.99 4.97 -1.38
N GLY A 414 2.03 5.70 -0.24
CA GLY A 414 1.21 5.38 0.92
C GLY A 414 1.75 4.26 1.82
N PHE A 415 2.99 3.78 1.61
CA PHE A 415 3.63 2.76 2.46
C PHE A 415 4.34 3.36 3.69
N GLY A 416 4.00 4.58 4.09
CA GLY A 416 4.45 5.19 5.34
C GLY A 416 5.90 5.66 5.37
N LYS A 417 6.55 5.89 4.21
CA LYS A 417 7.92 6.45 4.13
C LYS A 417 8.09 7.73 4.94
N THR A 418 7.10 8.60 4.92
CA THR A 418 7.09 9.88 5.66
C THR A 418 7.09 9.65 7.18
N GLU A 419 6.36 8.64 7.68
CA GLU A 419 6.36 8.28 9.10
C GLU A 419 7.75 7.84 9.58
N VAL A 420 8.45 7.07 8.76
CA VAL A 420 9.85 6.66 9.04
C VAL A 420 10.78 7.87 9.04
N ALA A 421 10.60 8.80 8.10
CA ALA A 421 11.41 10.03 8.02
C ALA A 421 11.16 10.98 9.21
N MET A 422 9.92 11.08 9.70
CA MET A 422 9.57 11.89 10.88
C MET A 422 10.28 11.41 12.13
N ARG A 423 10.42 10.11 12.34
CA ARG A 423 11.16 9.54 13.48
C ARG A 423 12.63 9.93 13.45
N ALA A 424 13.25 9.87 12.26
CA ALA A 424 14.63 10.32 12.06
C ALA A 424 14.78 11.83 12.29
N ALA A 425 13.84 12.64 11.79
CA ALA A 425 13.84 14.08 11.98
C ALA A 425 13.71 14.46 13.47
N PHE A 426 12.82 13.78 14.19
CA PHE A 426 12.62 14.01 15.61
C PHE A 426 13.86 13.65 16.43
N LYS A 427 14.46 12.48 16.16
CA LYS A 427 15.71 12.05 16.78
C LYS A 427 16.82 13.10 16.61
N ALA A 428 16.97 13.64 15.41
CA ALA A 428 17.96 14.68 15.16
C ALA A 428 17.64 15.99 15.87
N ALA A 429 16.37 16.40 15.89
CA ALA A 429 15.93 17.63 16.57
C ALA A 429 16.10 17.55 18.08
N THR A 430 15.80 16.41 18.70
CA THR A 430 15.97 16.21 20.16
C THR A 430 17.44 16.20 20.61
N ASP A 431 18.35 15.85 19.72
CA ASP A 431 19.80 15.98 19.94
C ASP A 431 20.34 17.39 19.62
N GLY A 432 19.47 18.36 19.42
CA GLY A 432 19.82 19.77 19.16
C GLY A 432 20.39 20.05 17.77
N LYS A 433 20.24 19.11 16.82
CA LYS A 433 20.64 19.28 15.43
C LYS A 433 19.47 19.78 14.59
N GLN A 434 19.78 20.64 13.62
CA GLN A 434 18.78 21.11 12.67
C GLN A 434 18.54 20.07 11.55
N VAL A 435 17.31 20.03 11.06
CA VAL A 435 16.86 19.11 10.00
C VAL A 435 16.37 19.89 8.79
N ALA A 436 16.88 19.56 7.62
CA ALA A 436 16.38 20.06 6.33
C ALA A 436 15.51 18.99 5.66
N VAL A 437 14.28 19.33 5.29
CA VAL A 437 13.38 18.44 4.53
C VAL A 437 13.16 19.04 3.14
N LEU A 438 13.78 18.45 2.14
CA LEU A 438 13.72 18.90 0.76
C LEU A 438 12.66 18.13 -0.02
N VAL A 439 11.70 18.85 -0.60
CA VAL A 439 10.59 18.30 -1.38
C VAL A 439 10.51 18.96 -2.77
N PRO A 440 9.96 18.28 -3.79
CA PRO A 440 9.97 18.81 -5.16
C PRO A 440 9.02 19.97 -5.39
N THR A 441 7.90 20.06 -4.65
CA THR A 441 6.85 21.06 -4.87
C THR A 441 6.51 21.82 -3.59
N THR A 442 5.98 23.04 -3.74
CA THR A 442 5.54 23.87 -2.61
C THR A 442 4.33 23.27 -1.88
N VAL A 443 3.44 22.60 -2.62
CA VAL A 443 2.29 21.91 -2.04
C VAL A 443 2.74 20.78 -1.13
N LEU A 444 3.71 19.98 -1.55
CA LEU A 444 4.32 18.97 -0.68
C LEU A 444 5.01 19.60 0.54
N ALA A 445 5.66 20.76 0.37
CA ALA A 445 6.27 21.45 1.49
C ALA A 445 5.22 21.84 2.54
N LEU A 446 4.07 22.36 2.10
CA LEU A 446 2.95 22.70 2.99
C LEU A 446 2.36 21.46 3.66
N GLN A 447 2.15 20.38 2.91
CA GLN A 447 1.62 19.13 3.46
C GLN A 447 2.55 18.51 4.50
N HIS A 448 3.84 18.37 4.18
CA HIS A 448 4.82 17.90 5.16
C HIS A 448 4.88 18.80 6.38
N TYR A 449 4.83 20.14 6.19
CA TYR A 449 4.79 21.07 7.30
C TYR A 449 3.60 20.82 8.23
N ASN A 450 2.39 20.71 7.67
CA ASN A 450 1.18 20.44 8.45
C ASN A 450 1.27 19.10 9.18
N THR A 451 1.71 18.05 8.49
CA THR A 451 1.88 16.71 9.07
C THR A 451 2.91 16.69 10.19
N PHE A 452 4.09 17.28 9.99
CA PHE A 452 5.14 17.35 10.99
C PHE A 452 4.71 18.20 12.19
N LYS A 453 4.08 19.37 11.93
CA LYS A 453 3.59 20.25 12.97
C LYS A 453 2.51 19.59 13.83
N GLU A 454 1.58 18.84 13.23
CA GLU A 454 0.56 18.11 13.95
C GLU A 454 1.17 16.98 14.80
N ARG A 455 2.10 16.21 14.24
CA ARG A 455 2.77 15.10 14.93
C ARG A 455 3.66 15.55 16.07
N PHE A 456 4.29 16.72 15.95
CA PHE A 456 5.21 17.25 16.96
C PHE A 456 4.57 18.31 17.84
N ARG A 457 3.23 18.48 17.78
CA ARG A 457 2.52 19.54 18.51
C ARG A 457 2.79 19.52 20.01
N ASP A 458 2.87 18.36 20.60
CA ASP A 458 3.01 18.15 22.04
C ASP A 458 4.49 18.04 22.47
N PHE A 459 5.42 18.25 21.54
CA PHE A 459 6.86 18.16 21.75
C PHE A 459 7.57 19.52 21.54
N PRO A 460 8.69 19.80 22.23
CA PRO A 460 9.42 21.05 22.11
C PRO A 460 10.25 21.14 20.82
N VAL A 461 9.65 20.86 19.66
CA VAL A 461 10.30 20.91 18.35
C VAL A 461 9.60 21.93 17.48
N ARG A 462 10.33 22.96 17.03
CA ARG A 462 9.81 23.99 16.15
C ARG A 462 9.99 23.62 14.68
N VAL A 463 8.87 23.38 14.00
CA VAL A 463 8.81 23.09 12.57
C VAL A 463 8.40 24.35 11.81
N GLU A 464 9.10 24.65 10.73
CA GLU A 464 8.77 25.75 9.82
C GLU A 464 8.90 25.33 8.36
N TYR A 465 8.29 26.08 7.45
CA TYR A 465 8.46 25.83 6.03
C TYR A 465 8.76 27.10 5.24
N ILE A 466 9.48 26.97 4.14
CA ILE A 466 9.78 28.06 3.24
C ILE A 466 9.10 27.85 1.88
N SER A 467 8.23 28.78 1.50
CA SER A 467 7.51 28.78 0.21
C SER A 467 7.61 30.12 -0.49
N ARG A 468 7.08 30.20 -1.71
CA ARG A 468 6.97 31.46 -2.45
C ARG A 468 5.81 32.34 -1.95
N GLY A 469 4.82 31.76 -1.27
CA GLY A 469 3.68 32.46 -0.71
C GLY A 469 4.00 33.32 0.53
N LYS A 470 5.15 33.09 1.19
CA LYS A 470 5.60 33.94 2.31
C LYS A 470 6.18 35.24 1.79
N THR A 471 5.88 36.34 2.47
CA THR A 471 6.41 37.67 2.15
C THR A 471 7.94 37.74 2.34
N ALA A 472 8.62 38.66 1.64
CA ALA A 472 10.07 38.82 1.78
C ALA A 472 10.49 39.10 3.24
N LYS A 473 9.66 39.81 4.03
CA LYS A 473 9.90 40.10 5.43
C LYS A 473 9.82 38.81 6.26
N GLN A 474 8.78 38.01 6.09
CA GLN A 474 8.62 36.71 6.78
C GLN A 474 9.75 35.74 6.47
N VAL A 475 10.20 35.69 5.20
CA VAL A 475 11.34 34.84 4.81
C VAL A 475 12.62 35.32 5.50
N LYS A 476 12.85 36.65 5.58
CA LYS A 476 14.06 37.19 6.25
C LYS A 476 14.06 36.89 7.75
N GLU A 477 12.94 37.03 8.42
CA GLU A 477 12.79 36.69 9.86
C GLU A 477 13.01 35.19 10.10
N LEU A 478 12.40 34.34 9.24
CA LEU A 478 12.58 32.88 9.30
C LEU A 478 14.06 32.47 9.13
N LEU A 479 14.74 33.05 8.14
CA LEU A 479 16.17 32.76 7.91
C LEU A 479 17.06 33.26 9.04
N ALA A 480 16.70 34.35 9.72
CA ALA A 480 17.40 34.81 10.92
C ALA A 480 17.20 33.84 12.09
N ASP A 481 15.96 33.40 12.34
CA ASP A 481 15.66 32.40 13.38
C ASP A 481 16.34 31.06 13.12
N LEU A 482 16.44 30.63 11.82
CA LEU A 482 17.17 29.42 11.45
C LEU A 482 18.67 29.53 11.79
N LYS A 483 19.29 30.66 11.44
CA LYS A 483 20.70 30.93 11.73
C LYS A 483 20.97 31.01 13.22
N ASP A 484 20.05 31.52 14.02
CA ASP A 484 20.13 31.58 15.47
C ASP A 484 19.92 30.20 16.13
N GLY A 485 19.40 29.18 15.37
CA GLY A 485 19.09 27.85 15.88
C GLY A 485 17.77 27.77 16.65
N LYS A 486 16.83 28.67 16.36
CA LYS A 486 15.48 28.64 16.95
C LYS A 486 14.48 27.81 16.16
N ILE A 487 14.88 27.30 14.99
CA ILE A 487 14.10 26.41 14.14
C ILE A 487 14.85 25.10 14.08
N ASP A 488 14.16 24.03 14.46
CA ASP A 488 14.73 22.68 14.49
C ASP A 488 14.56 21.99 13.15
N ILE A 489 13.39 22.14 12.54
CA ILE A 489 13.08 21.48 11.25
C ILE A 489 12.59 22.53 10.25
N LEU A 490 13.28 22.62 9.11
CA LEU A 490 12.86 23.50 8.01
C LEU A 490 12.53 22.68 6.77
N ILE A 491 11.29 22.82 6.31
CA ILE A 491 10.76 22.13 5.13
C ILE A 491 10.70 23.08 3.94
N GLY A 492 11.11 22.65 2.76
CA GLY A 492 11.00 23.49 1.58
C GLY A 492 11.47 22.85 0.28
N THR A 493 11.38 23.62 -0.80
CA THR A 493 11.81 23.20 -2.13
C THR A 493 13.30 23.54 -2.36
N HIS A 494 13.74 23.52 -3.61
CA HIS A 494 15.11 23.90 -4.01
C HIS A 494 15.66 25.21 -3.38
N LYS A 495 14.80 26.05 -2.79
CA LYS A 495 15.22 27.24 -2.04
C LYS A 495 16.07 26.90 -0.82
N LEU A 496 15.86 25.72 -0.20
CA LEU A 496 16.65 25.25 0.96
C LEU A 496 18.16 25.11 0.66
N VAL A 497 18.50 24.84 -0.59
CA VAL A 497 19.89 24.70 -1.03
C VAL A 497 20.45 25.99 -1.64
N GLY A 498 19.73 27.11 -1.43
CA GLY A 498 20.17 28.44 -1.88
C GLY A 498 21.25 29.04 -0.97
N LYS A 499 22.11 29.90 -1.53
CA LYS A 499 23.19 30.57 -0.79
C LYS A 499 22.71 31.46 0.38
N GLN A 500 21.42 31.78 0.42
CA GLN A 500 20.82 32.64 1.45
C GLN A 500 20.43 31.88 2.72
N VAL A 501 20.39 30.53 2.66
CA VAL A 501 20.05 29.69 3.79
C VAL A 501 21.30 29.30 4.54
N ALA A 502 21.45 29.86 5.74
CA ALA A 502 22.56 29.56 6.64
C ALA A 502 22.03 28.75 7.82
N TRP A 503 22.52 27.54 7.94
CA TRP A 503 22.24 26.65 9.08
C TRP A 503 23.17 26.94 10.23
N LYS A 504 22.71 26.84 11.47
CA LYS A 504 23.58 26.92 12.64
C LYS A 504 24.31 25.59 12.84
N ASP A 505 23.55 24.48 12.80
CA ASP A 505 24.10 23.14 13.01
C ASP A 505 23.21 22.10 12.32
N LEU A 506 23.34 21.94 11.00
CA LEU A 506 22.58 20.98 10.22
C LEU A 506 23.11 19.55 10.46
N GLY A 507 22.31 18.67 11.04
CA GLY A 507 22.65 17.27 11.31
C GLY A 507 22.01 16.26 10.35
N LEU A 508 20.78 16.55 9.86
CA LEU A 508 20.05 15.62 8.99
C LEU A 508 19.44 16.33 7.76
N LEU A 509 19.64 15.73 6.60
CA LEU A 509 19.02 16.13 5.34
C LEU A 509 18.09 15.03 4.83
N ILE A 510 16.79 15.29 4.81
CA ILE A 510 15.77 14.40 4.25
C ILE A 510 15.43 14.90 2.84
N ILE A 511 15.45 14.01 1.86
CA ILE A 511 15.13 14.32 0.45
C ILE A 511 14.00 13.42 0.01
N ASP A 512 12.86 14.02 -0.30
CA ASP A 512 11.73 13.28 -0.86
C ASP A 512 11.71 13.38 -2.39
N GLU A 513 11.51 12.23 -3.07
CA GLU A 513 11.45 12.11 -4.52
C GLU A 513 12.66 12.75 -5.26
N GLU A 514 13.89 12.35 -4.88
CA GLU A 514 15.16 12.88 -5.43
C GLU A 514 15.20 12.91 -6.97
N GLN A 515 14.51 12.00 -7.64
CA GLN A 515 14.45 11.91 -9.11
C GLN A 515 13.76 13.11 -9.77
N LYS A 516 12.89 13.81 -9.03
CA LYS A 516 12.18 15.00 -9.53
C LYS A 516 13.06 16.26 -9.53
N PHE A 517 14.25 16.23 -8.91
CA PHE A 517 15.17 17.39 -8.89
C PHE A 517 16.09 17.44 -10.11
N GLY A 518 16.26 18.62 -10.66
CA GLY A 518 17.19 18.87 -11.77
C GLY A 518 18.66 18.78 -11.36
N VAL A 519 19.55 18.65 -12.35
CA VAL A 519 21.00 18.47 -12.16
C VAL A 519 21.62 19.58 -11.28
N ALA A 520 21.23 20.84 -11.50
CA ALA A 520 21.76 21.98 -10.73
C ALA A 520 21.44 21.92 -9.23
N VAL A 521 20.30 21.35 -8.84
CA VAL A 521 19.94 21.14 -7.43
C VAL A 521 20.74 19.98 -6.87
N LYS A 522 20.91 18.89 -7.62
CA LYS A 522 21.69 17.71 -7.21
C LYS A 522 23.15 18.06 -6.97
N GLU A 523 23.75 18.93 -7.79
CA GLU A 523 25.13 19.42 -7.58
C GLU A 523 25.26 20.23 -6.28
N LYS A 524 24.29 21.12 -5.98
CA LYS A 524 24.30 21.86 -4.70
C LYS A 524 24.09 20.95 -3.48
N LEU A 525 23.29 19.90 -3.63
CA LEU A 525 23.10 18.88 -2.59
C LEU A 525 24.40 18.13 -2.27
N LYS A 526 25.26 17.89 -3.25
CA LYS A 526 26.56 17.24 -3.02
C LYS A 526 27.39 18.01 -1.98
N ALA A 527 27.37 19.34 -2.01
CA ALA A 527 28.11 20.18 -1.07
C ALA A 527 27.55 20.11 0.37
N LEU A 528 26.22 20.01 0.53
CA LEU A 528 25.56 19.87 1.83
C LEU A 528 25.71 18.46 2.43
N ARG A 529 25.93 17.45 1.58
CA ARG A 529 26.01 16.04 2.00
C ARG A 529 27.32 15.65 2.70
N THR A 530 28.31 16.51 2.76
CA THR A 530 29.67 16.10 3.11
C THR A 530 29.80 15.56 4.55
N ASN A 531 29.17 16.23 5.53
CA ASN A 531 29.25 15.88 6.97
C ASN A 531 27.88 15.73 7.63
N VAL A 532 26.81 15.58 6.87
CA VAL A 532 25.43 15.55 7.32
C VAL A 532 24.82 14.19 6.96
N ASP A 533 24.02 13.64 7.86
CA ASP A 533 23.25 12.45 7.58
C ASP A 533 22.23 12.71 6.48
N VAL A 534 22.11 11.80 5.54
CA VAL A 534 21.20 11.92 4.40
C VAL A 534 20.23 10.75 4.34
N LEU A 535 18.94 11.08 4.38
CA LEU A 535 17.85 10.15 4.20
C LEU A 535 17.09 10.49 2.93
N THR A 536 17.08 9.61 1.95
CA THR A 536 16.34 9.82 0.70
C THR A 536 15.14 8.90 0.63
N LEU A 537 13.98 9.46 0.26
CA LEU A 537 12.74 8.73 0.08
C LEU A 537 12.38 8.65 -1.40
N THR A 538 11.89 7.52 -1.87
CA THR A 538 11.38 7.37 -3.24
C THR A 538 10.20 6.41 -3.33
N ALA A 539 9.21 6.75 -4.17
CA ALA A 539 8.09 5.88 -4.49
C ALA A 539 8.34 5.00 -5.74
N THR A 540 9.37 5.31 -6.54
CA THR A 540 9.65 4.51 -7.73
C THR A 540 10.39 3.23 -7.34
N PRO A 541 9.84 2.04 -7.69
CA PRO A 541 10.54 0.80 -7.45
C PRO A 541 11.83 0.76 -8.28
N ILE A 542 12.96 0.63 -7.61
CA ILE A 542 14.25 0.53 -8.27
C ILE A 542 14.35 -0.88 -8.90
N PRO A 543 14.57 -1.03 -10.22
CA PRO A 543 14.76 -2.34 -10.84
C PRO A 543 15.89 -3.11 -10.14
N ARG A 544 15.74 -4.43 -9.99
CA ARG A 544 16.70 -5.29 -9.28
C ARG A 544 18.15 -5.10 -9.72
N THR A 545 18.40 -4.92 -11.01
CA THR A 545 19.74 -4.65 -11.57
C THR A 545 20.34 -3.34 -11.06
N LEU A 546 19.53 -2.31 -10.86
CA LEU A 546 19.95 -1.04 -10.29
C LEU A 546 20.14 -1.15 -8.76
N GLN A 547 19.32 -1.97 -8.09
CA GLN A 547 19.47 -2.28 -6.67
C GLN A 547 20.84 -2.89 -6.37
N PHE A 548 21.30 -3.84 -7.19
CA PHE A 548 22.61 -4.47 -7.02
C PHE A 548 23.77 -3.50 -7.28
N SER A 549 23.60 -2.55 -8.21
CA SER A 549 24.61 -1.53 -8.48
C SER A 549 24.68 -0.46 -7.39
N LEU A 550 23.56 -0.19 -6.71
CA LEU A 550 23.47 0.76 -5.60
C LEU A 550 23.84 0.15 -4.25
N LEU A 551 23.77 -1.18 -4.09
CA LEU A 551 24.14 -1.90 -2.87
C LEU A 551 25.60 -1.69 -2.42
N GLY A 552 26.48 -1.24 -3.32
CA GLY A 552 27.85 -0.85 -2.97
C GLY A 552 28.05 0.66 -2.77
N ALA A 553 27.08 1.49 -3.16
CA ALA A 553 27.21 2.94 -3.19
C ALA A 553 26.30 3.67 -2.19
N ARG A 554 25.23 3.02 -1.69
CA ARG A 554 24.26 3.58 -0.76
C ARG A 554 23.58 2.48 0.06
N ASP A 555 23.30 2.75 1.33
CA ASP A 555 22.49 1.86 2.16
C ASP A 555 21.02 1.91 1.72
N LEU A 556 20.35 0.76 1.69
CA LEU A 556 19.00 0.62 1.14
C LEU A 556 18.06 -0.10 2.11
N SER A 557 16.92 0.52 2.38
CA SER A 557 15.77 -0.11 3.05
C SER A 557 14.58 -0.11 2.12
N VAL A 558 13.91 -1.27 1.97
CA VAL A 558 12.77 -1.42 1.07
C VAL A 558 11.52 -1.76 1.88
N ILE A 559 10.45 -0.97 1.71
CA ILE A 559 9.15 -1.19 2.31
C ILE A 559 8.25 -1.79 1.23
N THR A 560 7.97 -3.10 1.35
CA THR A 560 7.14 -3.86 0.39
C THR A 560 5.76 -4.18 0.93
N THR A 561 5.60 -4.14 2.26
CA THR A 561 4.35 -4.48 2.94
C THR A 561 3.46 -3.22 3.04
N PRO A 562 2.24 -3.24 2.45
CA PRO A 562 1.30 -2.15 2.61
C PRO A 562 0.80 -2.05 4.06
N PRO A 563 0.40 -0.85 4.53
CA PRO A 563 -0.25 -0.71 5.83
C PRO A 563 -1.53 -1.55 5.91
N PRO A 564 -1.84 -2.16 7.07
CA PRO A 564 -2.93 -3.13 7.22
C PRO A 564 -4.34 -2.56 6.96
N ASN A 565 -4.51 -1.25 7.07
CA ASN A 565 -5.81 -0.57 6.95
C ASN A 565 -6.09 0.01 5.55
N ARG A 566 -5.32 -0.36 4.54
CA ARG A 566 -5.54 0.12 3.18
C ARG A 566 -6.46 -0.83 2.42
N TYR A 567 -7.67 -0.36 2.09
CA TYR A 567 -8.54 -1.06 1.17
C TYR A 567 -7.94 -1.04 -0.24
N PRO A 568 -8.00 -2.15 -0.98
CA PRO A 568 -7.63 -2.13 -2.40
C PRO A 568 -8.55 -1.16 -3.15
N VAL A 569 -7.95 -0.35 -4.02
CA VAL A 569 -8.71 0.57 -4.88
C VAL A 569 -9.43 -0.24 -5.94
N GLN A 570 -10.76 -0.20 -5.94
CA GLN A 570 -11.56 -0.84 -6.98
C GLN A 570 -11.35 -0.09 -8.29
N THR A 571 -10.85 -0.79 -9.31
CA THR A 571 -10.53 -0.18 -10.60
C THR A 571 -11.48 -0.72 -11.66
N GLU A 572 -12.14 0.17 -12.39
CA GLU A 572 -13.10 -0.15 -13.43
C GLU A 572 -12.73 0.55 -14.73
N LEU A 573 -12.87 -0.19 -15.82
CA LEU A 573 -12.73 0.33 -17.18
C LEU A 573 -14.11 0.71 -17.71
N ILE A 574 -14.30 1.98 -18.03
CA ILE A 574 -15.55 2.52 -18.53
C ILE A 574 -15.35 3.27 -19.85
N THR A 575 -16.43 3.49 -20.57
CA THR A 575 -16.42 4.29 -21.79
C THR A 575 -16.97 5.70 -21.54
N LEU A 576 -16.80 6.58 -22.51
CA LEU A 576 -17.39 7.92 -22.43
C LEU A 576 -18.93 7.90 -22.39
N ASP A 577 -19.56 6.86 -22.91
CA ASP A 577 -21.02 6.73 -22.98
C ASP A 577 -21.63 6.21 -21.65
N ASP A 578 -20.79 5.69 -20.74
CA ASP A 578 -21.22 5.22 -19.42
C ASP A 578 -21.45 6.41 -18.43
N GLU A 579 -22.26 7.41 -18.84
CA GLU A 579 -22.55 8.60 -18.03
C GLU A 579 -23.21 8.29 -16.68
N ASP A 580 -24.00 7.24 -16.63
CA ASP A 580 -24.69 6.81 -15.40
C ASP A 580 -23.67 6.36 -14.34
N ILE A 581 -22.61 5.64 -14.73
CA ILE A 581 -21.54 5.20 -13.80
C ILE A 581 -20.78 6.42 -13.25
N ILE A 582 -20.48 7.39 -14.11
CA ILE A 582 -19.78 8.62 -13.70
C ILE A 582 -20.67 9.42 -12.73
N LYS A 583 -21.96 9.52 -13.02
CA LYS A 583 -22.94 10.19 -12.16
C LYS A 583 -23.07 9.50 -10.80
N GLU A 584 -23.18 8.18 -10.80
CA GLU A 584 -23.22 7.38 -9.56
C GLU A 584 -21.93 7.56 -8.72
N ALA A 585 -20.77 7.55 -9.36
CA ALA A 585 -19.50 7.75 -8.69
C ALA A 585 -19.40 9.13 -8.02
N ILE A 586 -19.86 10.19 -8.70
CA ILE A 586 -19.93 11.54 -8.15
C ILE A 586 -20.92 11.58 -6.99
N GLN A 587 -22.13 11.04 -7.17
CA GLN A 587 -23.17 11.04 -6.16
C GLN A 587 -22.77 10.29 -4.90
N LEU A 588 -22.11 9.13 -5.04
CA LEU A 588 -21.60 8.35 -3.91
C LEU A 588 -20.59 9.15 -3.09
N GLU A 589 -19.66 9.85 -3.78
CA GLU A 589 -18.65 10.63 -3.09
C GLU A 589 -19.23 11.86 -2.39
N MET A 590 -20.17 12.54 -3.05
CA MET A 590 -20.86 13.70 -2.47
C MET A 590 -21.68 13.32 -1.22
N GLN A 591 -22.39 12.18 -1.26
CA GLN A 591 -23.18 11.69 -0.12
C GLN A 591 -22.35 11.40 1.13
N ARG A 592 -21.11 11.01 0.96
CA ARG A 592 -20.18 10.73 2.08
C ARG A 592 -19.24 11.89 2.41
N ASN A 593 -19.51 13.09 1.88
CA ASN A 593 -18.68 14.29 2.02
C ASN A 593 -17.21 14.05 1.61
N GLY A 594 -17.01 13.27 0.56
CA GLY A 594 -15.70 13.01 -0.01
C GLY A 594 -15.39 13.97 -1.16
N GLN A 595 -14.18 13.84 -1.69
CA GLN A 595 -13.70 14.63 -2.83
C GLN A 595 -13.26 13.73 -3.98
N ILE A 596 -13.22 14.28 -5.19
CA ILE A 596 -12.96 13.53 -6.43
C ILE A 596 -11.80 14.16 -7.20
N TYR A 597 -10.90 13.33 -7.72
CA TYR A 597 -9.95 13.71 -8.75
C TYR A 597 -10.49 13.36 -10.14
N VAL A 598 -10.42 14.32 -11.07
CA VAL A 598 -10.62 14.07 -12.50
C VAL A 598 -9.37 14.46 -13.24
N VAL A 599 -8.73 13.49 -13.87
CA VAL A 599 -7.41 13.66 -14.50
C VAL A 599 -7.51 13.51 -16.01
N CYS A 600 -6.95 14.47 -16.74
CA CYS A 600 -6.82 14.42 -18.20
C CYS A 600 -5.47 15.01 -18.62
N ASN A 601 -4.74 14.34 -19.51
CA ASN A 601 -3.44 14.81 -19.99
C ASN A 601 -3.49 15.98 -20.99
N ARG A 602 -4.70 16.40 -21.41
CA ARG A 602 -4.91 17.48 -22.38
C ARG A 602 -5.59 18.67 -21.73
N ILE A 603 -4.89 19.79 -21.62
CA ILE A 603 -5.40 21.04 -21.02
C ILE A 603 -6.67 21.52 -21.72
N GLU A 604 -6.71 21.42 -23.05
CA GLU A 604 -7.86 21.87 -23.87
C GLU A 604 -9.16 21.11 -23.55
N MET A 605 -9.07 19.93 -22.98
CA MET A 605 -10.22 19.11 -22.62
C MET A 605 -10.79 19.43 -21.23
N LEU A 606 -10.01 20.05 -20.33
CA LEU A 606 -10.43 20.31 -18.95
C LEU A 606 -11.73 21.12 -18.86
N PRO A 607 -11.95 22.22 -19.62
CA PRO A 607 -13.21 22.95 -19.57
C PRO A 607 -14.42 22.14 -20.09
N ARG A 608 -14.20 21.24 -21.06
CA ARG A 608 -15.26 20.35 -21.58
C ARG A 608 -15.65 19.30 -20.56
N ILE A 609 -14.66 18.78 -19.84
CA ILE A 609 -14.89 17.81 -18.74
C ILE A 609 -15.66 18.50 -17.62
N GLU A 610 -15.31 19.73 -17.26
CA GLU A 610 -16.03 20.52 -16.28
C GLU A 610 -17.50 20.74 -16.66
N GLN A 611 -17.77 21.17 -17.89
CA GLN A 611 -19.13 21.35 -18.41
C GLN A 611 -19.93 20.03 -18.37
N ARG A 612 -19.28 18.90 -18.66
CA ARG A 612 -19.91 17.58 -18.59
C ARG A 612 -20.26 17.21 -17.15
N ILE A 613 -19.36 17.44 -16.21
CA ILE A 613 -19.60 17.20 -14.78
C ILE A 613 -20.78 18.04 -14.29
N HIS A 614 -20.82 19.32 -14.59
CA HIS A 614 -21.93 20.19 -14.22
C HIS A 614 -23.26 19.80 -14.87
N ARG A 615 -23.26 19.19 -16.07
CA ARG A 615 -24.48 18.64 -16.66
C ARG A 615 -24.97 17.40 -15.90
N LEU A 616 -24.06 16.53 -15.44
CA LEU A 616 -24.39 15.31 -14.70
C LEU A 616 -24.76 15.60 -13.24
N TYR A 617 -24.07 16.54 -12.61
CA TYR A 617 -24.26 16.93 -11.21
C TYR A 617 -24.05 18.45 -11.05
N PRO A 618 -25.12 19.25 -11.20
CA PRO A 618 -25.04 20.73 -11.21
C PRO A 618 -24.55 21.35 -9.90
N GLU A 619 -24.72 20.65 -8.77
CA GLU A 619 -24.38 21.16 -7.44
C GLU A 619 -22.89 20.96 -7.08
N ALA A 620 -22.11 20.22 -7.88
CA ALA A 620 -20.71 20.00 -7.61
C ALA A 620 -19.86 21.28 -7.77
N ARG A 621 -19.10 21.63 -6.77
CA ARG A 621 -18.12 22.71 -6.81
C ARG A 621 -16.84 22.19 -7.44
N THR A 622 -16.51 22.69 -8.62
CA THR A 622 -15.33 22.25 -9.40
C THR A 622 -14.25 23.30 -9.42
N ILE A 623 -12.99 22.85 -9.47
CA ILE A 623 -11.83 23.71 -9.72
C ILE A 623 -10.89 23.05 -10.72
N ILE A 624 -10.34 23.86 -11.63
CA ILE A 624 -9.38 23.41 -12.64
C ILE A 624 -7.97 23.80 -12.22
N ALA A 625 -7.02 22.86 -12.31
CA ALA A 625 -5.60 23.14 -12.09
C ALA A 625 -4.72 22.41 -13.12
N HIS A 626 -3.79 23.10 -13.75
CA HIS A 626 -2.86 22.53 -14.73
C HIS A 626 -1.50 23.22 -14.74
N GLY A 627 -0.48 22.53 -15.26
CA GLY A 627 0.91 22.96 -15.19
C GLY A 627 1.27 24.23 -15.98
N GLN A 628 0.39 24.73 -16.88
CA GLN A 628 0.58 25.98 -17.61
C GLN A 628 0.00 27.19 -16.87
N MET A 629 -0.75 27.00 -15.78
CA MET A 629 -1.21 28.10 -14.95
C MET A 629 -0.03 28.79 -14.26
N PRO A 630 -0.16 30.09 -13.94
CA PRO A 630 0.78 30.75 -13.04
C PRO A 630 0.90 29.97 -11.74
N GLN A 631 2.12 29.72 -11.29
CA GLN A 631 2.37 28.81 -10.17
C GLN A 631 1.59 29.21 -8.90
N GLY A 632 1.42 30.51 -8.63
CA GLY A 632 0.65 30.97 -7.47
C GLY A 632 -0.84 30.68 -7.56
N GLU A 633 -1.43 30.72 -8.75
CA GLU A 633 -2.84 30.36 -8.97
C GLU A 633 -3.05 28.85 -8.83
N MET A 634 -2.12 28.04 -9.36
CA MET A 634 -2.15 26.60 -9.22
C MET A 634 -2.02 26.16 -7.75
N GLU A 635 -1.08 26.77 -7.00
CA GLU A 635 -0.89 26.51 -5.57
C GLU A 635 -2.15 26.87 -4.78
N LYS A 636 -2.76 28.02 -5.08
CA LYS A 636 -4.01 28.44 -4.44
C LYS A 636 -5.16 27.50 -4.76
N ALA A 637 -5.32 27.09 -6.01
CA ALA A 637 -6.36 26.13 -6.41
C ALA A 637 -6.24 24.81 -5.66
N LEU A 638 -5.02 24.31 -5.46
CA LEU A 638 -4.77 23.09 -4.67
C LEU A 638 -5.01 23.31 -3.17
N GLU A 639 -4.65 24.47 -2.62
CA GLU A 639 -4.91 24.85 -1.23
C GLU A 639 -6.41 24.95 -0.94
N ASP A 640 -7.17 25.65 -1.80
CA ASP A 640 -8.61 25.79 -1.71
C ASP A 640 -9.30 24.39 -1.79
N PHE A 641 -8.80 23.50 -2.66
CA PHE A 641 -9.30 22.12 -2.73
C PHE A 641 -8.98 21.29 -1.47
N ILE A 642 -7.78 21.41 -0.90
CA ILE A 642 -7.39 20.77 0.36
C ILE A 642 -8.27 21.24 1.51
N ASN A 643 -8.66 22.52 1.53
CA ASN A 643 -9.49 23.14 2.55
C ASN A 643 -10.99 22.85 2.38
N TYR A 644 -11.39 21.96 1.45
CA TYR A 644 -12.78 21.58 1.16
C TYR A 644 -13.65 22.68 0.53
N ASP A 645 -13.07 23.72 -0.05
CA ASP A 645 -13.84 24.73 -0.76
C ASP A 645 -14.43 24.20 -2.07
N TYR A 646 -13.85 23.12 -2.60
CA TYR A 646 -14.27 22.44 -3.83
C TYR A 646 -14.39 20.93 -3.64
N ASP A 647 -15.34 20.33 -4.36
CA ASP A 647 -15.66 18.91 -4.28
C ASP A 647 -14.88 18.08 -5.32
N ILE A 648 -14.62 18.67 -6.49
CA ILE A 648 -13.97 18.01 -7.61
C ILE A 648 -12.80 18.85 -8.13
N LEU A 649 -11.62 18.26 -8.13
CA LEU A 649 -10.43 18.82 -8.76
C LEU A 649 -10.23 18.21 -10.15
N ILE A 650 -10.33 19.04 -11.18
CA ILE A 650 -10.10 18.66 -12.57
C ILE A 650 -8.69 19.12 -12.95
N SER A 651 -7.80 18.20 -13.26
CA SER A 651 -6.40 18.55 -13.43
C SER A 651 -5.68 17.72 -14.49
N THR A 652 -4.50 18.23 -14.88
CA THR A 652 -3.51 17.42 -15.59
C THR A 652 -2.73 16.54 -14.60
N THR A 653 -1.64 15.90 -15.02
CA THR A 653 -0.77 15.03 -14.20
C THR A 653 -0.08 15.73 -13.01
N ILE A 654 -0.46 16.98 -12.69
CA ILE A 654 0.10 17.68 -11.52
C ILE A 654 -0.13 16.95 -10.19
N ILE A 655 -1.20 16.16 -10.10
CA ILE A 655 -1.51 15.33 -8.94
C ILE A 655 -0.47 14.21 -8.76
N GLU A 656 0.21 13.79 -9.83
CA GLU A 656 1.29 12.79 -9.79
C GLU A 656 2.46 13.20 -8.88
N SER A 657 2.63 14.52 -8.64
CA SER A 657 3.75 15.06 -7.86
C SER A 657 3.63 14.95 -6.34
N GLY A 658 2.97 13.91 -5.81
CA GLY A 658 3.06 13.58 -4.38
C GLY A 658 1.98 14.17 -3.48
N VAL A 659 1.01 14.92 -4.01
CA VAL A 659 -0.09 15.50 -3.23
C VAL A 659 -0.92 14.40 -2.56
N ASP A 660 -1.07 14.49 -1.24
CA ASP A 660 -1.85 13.56 -0.41
C ASP A 660 -3.08 14.28 0.16
N ILE A 661 -4.26 13.89 -0.31
CA ILE A 661 -5.52 14.40 0.23
C ILE A 661 -6.35 13.20 0.68
N SER A 662 -6.40 12.98 1.99
CA SER A 662 -7.02 11.80 2.61
C SER A 662 -8.52 11.68 2.32
N ASN A 663 -9.21 12.79 2.00
CA ASN A 663 -10.64 12.81 1.70
C ASN A 663 -10.97 12.45 0.25
N VAL A 664 -9.98 12.37 -0.64
CA VAL A 664 -10.20 11.98 -2.04
C VAL A 664 -10.17 10.46 -2.14
N ASN A 665 -11.33 9.85 -2.36
CA ASN A 665 -11.47 8.40 -2.45
C ASN A 665 -11.88 7.93 -3.86
N THR A 666 -12.18 8.86 -4.76
CA THR A 666 -12.53 8.55 -6.14
C THR A 666 -11.63 9.31 -7.11
N ILE A 667 -11.08 8.60 -8.09
CA ILE A 667 -10.33 9.17 -9.20
C ILE A 667 -10.91 8.72 -10.53
N ILE A 668 -11.14 9.68 -11.42
CA ILE A 668 -11.63 9.44 -12.79
C ILE A 668 -10.52 9.87 -13.75
N ILE A 669 -9.96 8.92 -14.50
CA ILE A 669 -8.86 9.18 -15.43
C ILE A 669 -9.42 9.16 -16.87
N HIS A 670 -9.46 10.33 -17.47
CA HIS A 670 -9.97 10.53 -18.82
C HIS A 670 -8.91 10.15 -19.86
N SER A 671 -9.32 9.44 -20.92
CA SER A 671 -8.42 9.00 -22.00
C SER A 671 -7.26 8.15 -21.47
N ALA A 672 -7.57 7.14 -20.65
CA ALA A 672 -6.60 6.32 -19.93
C ALA A 672 -5.58 5.61 -20.85
N GLN A 673 -5.94 5.35 -22.12
CA GLN A 673 -5.06 4.76 -23.13
C GLN A 673 -3.82 5.60 -23.47
N HIS A 674 -3.83 6.89 -23.12
CA HIS A 674 -2.70 7.81 -23.35
C HIS A 674 -1.71 7.89 -22.19
N TYR A 675 -1.93 7.14 -21.12
CA TYR A 675 -1.03 7.07 -19.98
C TYR A 675 -0.23 5.79 -19.99
N GLY A 676 1.00 5.85 -19.53
CA GLY A 676 1.79 4.66 -19.24
C GLY A 676 1.21 3.89 -18.04
N LEU A 677 1.40 2.56 -17.99
CA LEU A 677 0.92 1.74 -16.87
C LEU A 677 1.47 2.23 -15.52
N SER A 678 2.73 2.67 -15.51
CA SER A 678 3.37 3.27 -14.33
C SER A 678 2.65 4.52 -13.85
N ASP A 679 2.23 5.39 -14.79
CA ASP A 679 1.54 6.64 -14.48
C ASP A 679 0.13 6.36 -13.95
N LEU A 680 -0.58 5.39 -14.56
CA LEU A 680 -1.88 4.94 -14.07
C LEU A 680 -1.77 4.35 -12.67
N HIS A 681 -0.73 3.56 -12.38
CA HIS A 681 -0.47 3.05 -11.03
C HIS A 681 -0.20 4.17 -10.02
N GLN A 682 0.58 5.18 -10.40
CA GLN A 682 0.85 6.34 -9.54
C GLN A 682 -0.42 7.16 -9.29
N LEU A 683 -1.21 7.43 -10.34
CA LEU A 683 -2.48 8.14 -10.23
C LEU A 683 -3.49 7.37 -9.38
N ARG A 684 -3.65 6.07 -9.61
CA ARG A 684 -4.49 5.20 -8.77
C ARG A 684 -4.05 5.23 -7.30
N GLY A 685 -2.74 5.26 -7.05
CA GLY A 685 -2.16 5.35 -5.71
C GLY A 685 -2.44 6.66 -4.98
N ARG A 686 -3.06 7.67 -5.65
CA ARG A 686 -3.45 8.94 -5.03
C ARG A 686 -4.76 8.87 -4.24
N VAL A 687 -5.54 7.81 -4.43
CA VAL A 687 -6.77 7.54 -3.67
C VAL A 687 -6.63 6.30 -2.80
N GLY A 688 -7.56 6.10 -1.86
CA GLY A 688 -7.55 4.95 -0.96
C GLY A 688 -6.53 5.08 0.18
N ARG A 689 -6.35 6.28 0.71
CA ARG A 689 -5.46 6.56 1.84
C ARG A 689 -6.20 6.73 3.17
N SER A 690 -7.53 6.62 3.13
CA SER A 690 -8.40 6.60 4.29
C SER A 690 -8.95 5.20 4.55
N ASN A 691 -9.69 5.03 5.63
CA ASN A 691 -10.43 3.82 5.96
C ASN A 691 -11.71 3.63 5.10
N ARG A 692 -11.87 4.42 4.03
CA ARG A 692 -13.00 4.35 3.10
C ARG A 692 -12.62 3.60 1.84
N LYS A 693 -13.58 2.88 1.26
CA LYS A 693 -13.42 2.21 -0.03
C LYS A 693 -13.17 3.24 -1.12
N ALA A 694 -12.15 3.02 -1.94
CA ALA A 694 -11.75 3.94 -3.00
C ALA A 694 -11.96 3.34 -4.38
N TYR A 695 -12.19 4.22 -5.36
CA TYR A 695 -12.54 3.86 -6.72
C TYR A 695 -11.64 4.57 -7.72
N CYS A 696 -11.28 3.84 -8.78
CA CYS A 696 -10.52 4.36 -9.91
C CYS A 696 -11.24 4.00 -11.20
N TYR A 697 -11.78 4.99 -11.88
CA TYR A 697 -12.45 4.81 -13.16
C TYR A 697 -11.51 5.21 -14.30
N LEU A 698 -11.25 4.27 -15.19
CA LEU A 698 -10.40 4.48 -16.37
C LEU A 698 -11.31 4.65 -17.59
N ILE A 699 -11.38 5.87 -18.15
CA ILE A 699 -12.19 6.16 -19.32
C ILE A 699 -11.38 5.90 -20.59
N THR A 700 -11.87 5.01 -21.43
CA THR A 700 -11.32 4.70 -22.77
C THR A 700 -12.39 4.87 -23.85
N PRO A 701 -12.01 5.03 -25.15
CA PRO A 701 -12.98 5.10 -26.23
C PRO A 701 -13.82 3.82 -26.38
N ASP A 702 -13.16 2.67 -26.17
CA ASP A 702 -13.75 1.34 -26.30
C ASP A 702 -13.41 0.49 -25.06
N ARG A 703 -14.23 -0.53 -24.77
CA ARG A 703 -14.01 -1.48 -23.65
C ARG A 703 -13.01 -2.60 -23.98
N GLU A 704 -12.52 -2.67 -25.27
CA GLU A 704 -11.57 -3.68 -25.74
C GLU A 704 -10.10 -3.32 -25.47
#